data_99684af0db1253d3d1a58c8d72545eda
#
_entry.id   99684af0db1253d3d1a58c8d72545eda
#
_cell.length_a   1.000
_cell.length_b   1.000
_cell.length_c   1.000
_cell.angle_alpha   90.00
_cell.angle_beta   90.00
_cell.angle_gamma   90.00
#
_symmetry.space_group_name_H-M   'P 1'
#
loop_
_entity.id
_entity.type
_entity.pdbx_description
1 polymer ?
#
loop_
_entity_poly.entity_id
_entity_poly.type
_entity_poly.pdbx_seq_one_letter_code
_entity_poly.pdbx_strand_id
1 'polypeptide(L)'
;MDPTQIAVAQLAITVGEPDANRQAAASAVAEAAAAGARLVVLPELCDSGYVFDAADPAAEARGLAAPAEGNVTLLQWRSLAGQHDLVIVGGFCELGADGRLYNSAALVDASGPRAIYRKAHLWDKEKLVFTPGDAAPPVVETDFGRVAVMICYDLEFPEWVRLAALDGADLIAAPVNWPAVSWPPGERPAEVIKAQAAAAANGVFVAVADRCRTERGVSWISGSLIAGLEGYPLAGPVLADRPAVLTAACDLPRARDKALSGDNDLLGDRRPELYTWAPDKRVAAAMAHWAARFVANGTSYPDFQATMARIGRWDDWCREWGRTAQHYEQLAETAEAAGRLVTAGEAWRRAALCWQWGKFVFTDHPGEQRAAHERTVACFRRGAGTLSPPAEPVRVPYAGSTLAAYLRVPPGQIPPPVVIMIPGLDSVKEELQATAEYLLSRGLAVIAIDGPGQGEAEYEMRIEPAYERVTTAVADYLKGRDDIDPGRIGVFGVSLGGYYAARSAAYEPRVRAAVALAGPFRFDLDWDTLPAQTRTTFQHRSGAASPAEARERAAALTLEDAAARITCPLLVVHGGRDRLVPPYHAERLAREAPGAELIMDLDGSHGLTNHAFESRAAMADWLAARLAADQADPGSR
;
A
#
# COMPACT_ATOMS: atom_id res chain seq x y z
N MET A 1 -14.04 30.65 30.20
CA MET A 1 -12.63 30.66 30.66
C MET A 1 -12.01 31.95 30.17
N ASP A 2 -11.05 32.52 30.92
CA ASP A 2 -10.32 33.67 30.41
C ASP A 2 -9.54 33.31 29.16
N PRO A 3 -9.40 34.24 28.19
CA PRO A 3 -8.62 33.99 26.99
C PRO A 3 -7.18 33.58 27.30
N THR A 4 -6.67 32.58 26.59
CA THR A 4 -5.32 32.08 26.74
C THR A 4 -4.32 32.95 25.95
N GLN A 5 -3.25 33.40 26.62
CA GLN A 5 -2.21 34.18 25.95
C GLN A 5 -1.29 33.22 25.14
N ILE A 6 -1.27 33.40 23.82
CA ILE A 6 -0.44 32.66 22.88
C ILE A 6 0.70 33.57 22.40
N ALA A 7 1.89 33.03 22.26
CA ALA A 7 3.05 33.75 21.71
C ALA A 7 3.62 33.05 20.49
N VAL A 8 4.20 33.84 19.56
CA VAL A 8 5.07 33.37 18.49
C VAL A 8 6.38 34.15 18.51
N ALA A 9 7.49 33.47 18.33
CA ALA A 9 8.82 34.07 18.39
C ALA A 9 9.47 34.08 17.00
N GLN A 10 9.65 35.26 16.43
CA GLN A 10 10.46 35.47 15.23
C GLN A 10 11.94 35.55 15.61
N LEU A 11 12.76 34.60 15.15
CA LEU A 11 14.16 34.49 15.58
C LEU A 11 15.13 34.62 14.41
N ALA A 12 16.32 35.12 14.72
CA ALA A 12 17.48 35.00 13.83
C ALA A 12 18.19 33.66 14.18
N ILE A 13 18.15 32.73 13.22
CA ILE A 13 18.75 31.40 13.38
C ILE A 13 19.96 31.30 12.45
N THR A 14 21.01 30.63 12.88
CA THR A 14 22.24 30.44 12.10
C THR A 14 22.57 28.97 12.00
N VAL A 15 22.76 28.45 10.76
CA VAL A 15 23.17 27.06 10.53
C VAL A 15 24.52 26.78 11.21
N GLY A 16 24.56 25.65 11.90
CA GLY A 16 25.79 25.18 12.56
C GLY A 16 26.09 25.82 13.90
N GLU A 17 25.21 26.69 14.40
CA GLU A 17 25.38 27.38 15.68
C GLU A 17 24.29 26.97 16.71
N PRO A 18 24.12 25.66 17.03
CA PRO A 18 22.99 25.19 17.81
C PRO A 18 22.93 25.77 19.22
N ASP A 19 24.07 26.08 19.85
CA ASP A 19 24.10 26.68 21.19
C ASP A 19 23.58 28.13 21.18
N ALA A 20 24.01 28.92 20.21
CA ALA A 20 23.52 30.29 20.01
C ALA A 20 22.03 30.31 19.68
N ASN A 21 21.58 29.40 18.81
CA ASN A 21 20.17 29.25 18.44
C ASN A 21 19.32 28.88 19.66
N ARG A 22 19.75 27.93 20.47
CA ARG A 22 19.08 27.54 21.71
C ARG A 22 19.03 28.68 22.74
N GLN A 23 20.05 29.49 22.80
CA GLN A 23 20.07 30.66 23.69
C GLN A 23 19.08 31.74 23.21
N ALA A 24 18.99 31.98 21.90
CA ALA A 24 18.02 32.91 21.33
C ALA A 24 16.57 32.43 21.58
N ALA A 25 16.31 31.14 21.41
CA ALA A 25 15.02 30.53 21.71
C ALA A 25 14.66 30.65 23.20
N ALA A 26 15.61 30.38 24.11
CA ALA A 26 15.40 30.50 25.55
C ALA A 26 15.06 31.95 25.96
N SER A 27 15.76 32.94 25.39
CA SER A 27 15.48 34.35 25.64
C SER A 27 14.07 34.75 25.19
N ALA A 28 13.65 34.29 24.00
CA ALA A 28 12.32 34.57 23.49
C ALA A 28 11.20 33.87 24.30
N VAL A 29 11.44 32.65 24.78
CA VAL A 29 10.52 31.96 25.68
C VAL A 29 10.36 32.71 26.99
N ALA A 30 11.45 33.20 27.56
CA ALA A 30 11.39 34.00 28.79
C ALA A 30 10.65 35.34 28.58
N GLU A 31 10.84 36.02 27.45
CA GLU A 31 10.10 37.23 27.07
C GLU A 31 8.60 36.95 26.92
N ALA A 32 8.24 35.85 26.21
CA ALA A 32 6.86 35.42 26.06
C ALA A 32 6.20 35.08 27.40
N ALA A 33 6.93 34.39 28.29
CA ALA A 33 6.46 34.05 29.63
C ALA A 33 6.23 35.31 30.48
N ALA A 34 7.12 36.30 30.40
CA ALA A 34 6.95 37.59 31.07
C ALA A 34 5.72 38.37 30.57
N ALA A 35 5.29 38.13 29.30
CA ALA A 35 4.05 38.65 28.73
C ALA A 35 2.82 37.79 29.05
N GLY A 36 2.96 36.74 29.89
CA GLY A 36 1.87 35.87 30.33
C GLY A 36 1.49 34.75 29.35
N ALA A 37 2.33 34.42 28.39
CA ALA A 37 2.06 33.36 27.41
C ALA A 37 1.98 31.98 28.09
N ARG A 38 0.99 31.19 27.69
CA ARG A 38 0.81 29.77 28.06
C ARG A 38 1.32 28.81 26.97
N LEU A 39 1.48 29.32 25.76
CA LEU A 39 2.08 28.60 24.65
C LEU A 39 2.99 29.55 23.85
N VAL A 40 4.16 29.04 23.46
CA VAL A 40 5.11 29.74 22.61
C VAL A 40 5.44 28.87 21.40
N VAL A 41 5.28 29.42 20.18
CA VAL A 41 5.72 28.79 18.94
C VAL A 41 7.08 29.37 18.55
N LEU A 42 8.04 28.49 18.25
CA LEU A 42 9.39 28.78 17.77
C LEU A 42 9.50 28.41 16.28
N PRO A 43 10.48 28.93 15.53
CA PRO A 43 10.64 28.62 14.11
C PRO A 43 10.93 27.14 13.79
N GLU A 44 10.78 26.77 12.52
CA GLU A 44 11.19 25.50 11.95
C GLU A 44 12.71 25.35 12.00
N LEU A 45 13.22 24.12 12.30
CA LEU A 45 14.63 23.81 12.45
C LEU A 45 15.37 24.86 13.32
N CYS A 46 14.72 25.22 14.43
CA CYS A 46 15.13 26.31 15.33
C CYS A 46 16.50 26.09 15.96
N ASP A 47 16.95 24.85 16.09
CA ASP A 47 18.23 24.50 16.67
C ASP A 47 19.38 24.42 15.65
N SER A 48 19.13 23.82 14.48
CA SER A 48 20.14 23.49 13.49
C SER A 48 20.37 24.57 12.43
N GLY A 49 19.34 25.42 12.17
CA GLY A 49 19.26 26.23 10.96
C GLY A 49 18.68 25.46 9.79
N TYR A 50 18.48 26.12 8.64
CA TYR A 50 17.71 25.57 7.52
C TYR A 50 18.52 25.42 6.23
N VAL A 51 19.40 26.38 5.91
CA VAL A 51 20.11 26.40 4.62
C VAL A 51 21.34 25.51 4.69
N PHE A 52 21.17 24.24 4.40
CA PHE A 52 22.26 23.27 4.24
C PHE A 52 22.82 23.39 2.84
N ASP A 53 24.03 23.93 2.66
CA ASP A 53 24.65 24.24 1.38
C ASP A 53 26.08 23.68 1.22
N ALA A 54 26.53 22.83 2.12
CA ALA A 54 27.78 22.11 1.99
C ALA A 54 27.79 21.23 0.73
N ALA A 55 28.96 20.73 0.35
CA ALA A 55 29.12 19.79 -0.76
C ALA A 55 28.25 18.52 -0.60
N ASP A 56 27.92 18.13 0.63
CA ASP A 56 26.95 17.13 0.99
C ASP A 56 25.98 17.71 2.04
N PRO A 57 24.85 18.29 1.62
CA PRO A 57 23.88 18.89 2.54
C PRO A 57 23.29 17.89 3.55
N ALA A 58 23.12 16.62 3.16
CA ALA A 58 22.61 15.59 4.07
C ALA A 58 23.63 15.22 5.15
N ALA A 59 24.93 15.20 4.84
CA ALA A 59 25.98 15.00 5.81
C ALA A 59 26.09 16.19 6.79
N GLU A 60 25.93 17.42 6.31
CA GLU A 60 25.90 18.61 7.16
C GLU A 60 24.72 18.56 8.14
N ALA A 61 23.52 18.32 7.65
CA ALA A 61 22.33 18.17 8.49
C ALA A 61 22.48 17.02 9.51
N ARG A 62 23.09 15.90 9.09
CA ARG A 62 23.37 14.76 9.97
C ARG A 62 24.32 15.10 11.12
N GLY A 63 25.26 16.01 10.89
CA GLY A 63 26.16 16.50 11.93
C GLY A 63 25.48 17.35 13.02
N LEU A 64 24.29 17.87 12.71
CA LEU A 64 23.49 18.71 13.62
C LEU A 64 22.26 17.97 14.17
N ALA A 65 21.88 16.84 13.56
CA ALA A 65 20.73 16.05 13.96
C ALA A 65 21.01 15.20 15.20
N ALA A 66 19.99 15.04 16.04
CA ALA A 66 20.04 14.12 17.17
C ALA A 66 18.72 13.33 17.29
N PRO A 67 18.77 12.11 17.88
CA PRO A 67 17.55 11.40 18.24
C PRO A 67 16.67 12.24 19.17
N ALA A 68 15.36 12.10 19.06
CA ALA A 68 14.44 12.83 19.94
C ALA A 68 14.67 12.46 21.43
N GLU A 69 14.95 11.19 21.68
CA GLU A 69 15.33 10.74 23.03
C GLU A 69 16.73 11.29 23.41
N GLY A 70 16.78 12.03 24.50
CA GLY A 70 18.02 12.65 24.96
C GLY A 70 18.46 13.90 24.18
N ASN A 71 17.63 14.40 23.25
CA ASN A 71 17.90 15.61 22.46
C ASN A 71 18.09 16.83 23.39
N VAL A 72 19.25 17.50 23.30
CA VAL A 72 19.59 18.64 24.16
C VAL A 72 18.60 19.80 24.01
N THR A 73 18.12 20.06 22.80
CA THR A 73 17.11 21.09 22.51
C THR A 73 15.78 20.78 23.19
N LEU A 74 15.30 19.53 23.08
CA LEU A 74 14.05 19.12 23.72
C LEU A 74 14.16 19.09 25.25
N LEU A 75 15.31 18.70 25.80
CA LEU A 75 15.59 18.76 27.24
C LEU A 75 15.59 20.20 27.75
N GLN A 76 16.18 21.14 27.02
CA GLN A 76 16.14 22.56 27.35
C GLN A 76 14.71 23.10 27.30
N TRP A 77 13.94 22.78 26.25
CA TRP A 77 12.52 23.21 26.14
C TRP A 77 11.67 22.66 27.27
N ARG A 78 11.87 21.40 27.67
CA ARG A 78 11.25 20.82 28.86
C ARG A 78 11.55 21.62 30.14
N SER A 79 12.83 21.98 30.33
CA SER A 79 13.25 22.78 31.50
C SER A 79 12.59 24.15 31.51
N LEU A 80 12.58 24.84 30.35
CA LEU A 80 11.94 26.16 30.19
C LEU A 80 10.42 26.09 30.39
N ALA A 81 9.77 25.05 29.80
CA ALA A 81 8.36 24.82 29.98
C ALA A 81 7.97 24.62 31.44
N GLY A 82 8.77 23.85 32.20
CA GLY A 82 8.55 23.66 33.63
C GLY A 82 8.86 24.90 34.45
N GLN A 83 9.89 25.68 34.09
CA GLN A 83 10.27 26.93 34.79
C GLN A 83 9.20 28.00 34.65
N HIS A 84 8.54 28.08 33.49
CA HIS A 84 7.60 29.15 33.14
C HIS A 84 6.12 28.73 33.11
N ASP A 85 5.82 27.47 33.40
CA ASP A 85 4.47 26.87 33.33
C ASP A 85 3.78 27.14 32.00
N LEU A 86 4.42 26.75 30.89
CA LEU A 86 3.94 26.94 29.54
C LEU A 86 4.26 25.74 28.63
N VAL A 87 3.68 25.75 27.44
CA VAL A 87 3.94 24.79 26.36
C VAL A 87 4.80 25.44 25.29
N ILE A 88 5.79 24.70 24.78
CA ILE A 88 6.65 25.13 23.67
C ILE A 88 6.36 24.24 22.47
N VAL A 89 6.14 24.85 21.30
CA VAL A 89 6.12 24.17 20.00
C VAL A 89 7.26 24.72 19.16
N GLY A 90 8.18 23.87 18.71
CA GLY A 90 9.33 24.31 17.93
C GLY A 90 9.87 23.23 17.00
N GLY A 91 10.57 23.68 15.96
CA GLY A 91 11.20 22.79 14.97
C GLY A 91 12.61 22.38 15.37
N PHE A 92 13.01 21.16 15.07
CA PHE A 92 14.35 20.62 15.30
C PHE A 92 14.75 19.60 14.23
N CYS A 93 16.07 19.39 14.07
CA CYS A 93 16.61 18.39 13.14
C CYS A 93 16.68 17.03 13.84
N GLU A 94 15.82 16.07 13.41
CA GLU A 94 15.72 14.75 14.02
C GLU A 94 16.53 13.71 13.26
N LEU A 95 17.30 12.90 13.99
CA LEU A 95 17.83 11.62 13.52
C LEU A 95 16.88 10.52 13.98
N GLY A 96 16.12 9.93 13.06
CA GLY A 96 15.20 8.83 13.34
C GLY A 96 15.93 7.55 13.78
N ALA A 97 15.23 6.68 14.49
CA ALA A 97 15.75 5.36 14.90
C ALA A 97 16.08 4.45 13.68
N ASP A 98 15.52 4.75 12.52
CA ASP A 98 15.82 4.13 11.23
C ASP A 98 17.06 4.69 10.52
N GLY A 99 17.78 5.62 11.17
CA GLY A 99 18.97 6.29 10.66
C GLY A 99 18.69 7.36 9.60
N ARG A 100 17.42 7.70 9.33
CA ARG A 100 17.02 8.75 8.39
C ARG A 100 16.92 10.10 9.09
N LEU A 101 17.06 11.18 8.31
CA LEU A 101 16.89 12.54 8.77
C LEU A 101 15.45 13.01 8.57
N TYR A 102 14.92 13.72 9.55
CA TYR A 102 13.57 14.30 9.50
C TYR A 102 13.60 15.77 9.91
N ASN A 103 12.82 16.59 9.22
CA ASN A 103 12.46 17.92 9.66
C ASN A 103 11.26 17.76 10.59
N SER A 104 11.48 17.94 11.90
CA SER A 104 10.52 17.60 12.94
C SER A 104 10.15 18.80 13.81
N ALA A 105 8.94 18.79 14.36
CA ALA A 105 8.50 19.71 15.40
C ALA A 105 8.02 18.95 16.62
N ALA A 106 8.29 19.49 17.80
CA ALA A 106 7.85 18.93 19.07
C ALA A 106 6.92 19.90 19.80
N LEU A 107 5.86 19.37 20.40
CA LEU A 107 5.09 20.04 21.46
C LEU A 107 5.61 19.52 22.80
N VAL A 108 6.15 20.43 23.63
CA VAL A 108 6.85 20.10 24.86
C VAL A 108 6.24 20.86 26.03
N ASP A 109 5.92 20.16 27.11
CA ASP A 109 5.53 20.72 28.40
C ASP A 109 6.53 20.33 29.52
N ALA A 110 6.21 20.61 30.76
CA ALA A 110 7.05 20.26 31.92
C ALA A 110 7.31 18.76 32.08
N SER A 111 6.45 17.90 31.54
CA SER A 111 6.63 16.45 31.53
C SER A 111 7.61 15.97 30.43
N GLY A 112 7.80 16.78 29.39
CA GLY A 112 8.62 16.52 28.21
C GLY A 112 7.85 16.60 26.90
N PRO A 113 8.36 16.00 25.82
CA PRO A 113 7.67 15.94 24.53
C PRO A 113 6.36 15.16 24.64
N ARG A 114 5.25 15.85 24.38
CA ARG A 114 3.89 15.26 24.32
C ARG A 114 3.56 14.76 22.93
N ALA A 115 4.14 15.38 21.91
CA ALA A 115 4.06 14.93 20.52
C ALA A 115 5.33 15.33 19.77
N ILE A 116 5.71 14.50 18.81
CA ILE A 116 6.72 14.80 17.80
C ILE A 116 6.06 14.56 16.45
N TYR A 117 6.11 15.57 15.60
CA TYR A 117 5.58 15.55 14.25
C TYR A 117 6.71 15.68 13.25
N ARG A 118 6.77 14.78 12.27
CA ARG A 118 7.68 14.84 11.15
C ARG A 118 6.97 15.49 9.96
N LYS A 119 7.59 16.48 9.35
CA LYS A 119 7.03 17.24 8.21
C LYS A 119 6.61 16.30 7.10
N ALA A 120 5.33 16.32 6.75
CA ALA A 120 4.79 15.46 5.70
C ALA A 120 5.10 15.99 4.30
N HIS A 121 5.06 17.31 4.11
CA HIS A 121 5.28 17.96 2.82
C HIS A 121 6.60 18.70 2.80
N LEU A 122 7.62 18.08 2.20
CA LEU A 122 8.96 18.66 2.08
C LEU A 122 9.01 19.72 0.96
N TRP A 123 9.63 20.87 1.27
CA TRP A 123 9.79 21.97 0.33
C TRP A 123 11.14 21.89 -0.41
N ASP A 124 11.11 22.01 -1.76
CA ASP A 124 12.29 22.14 -2.63
C ASP A 124 13.45 21.19 -2.23
N LYS A 125 14.60 21.78 -1.86
CA LYS A 125 15.84 21.06 -1.49
C LYS A 125 15.75 20.24 -0.20
N GLU A 126 14.73 20.45 0.62
CA GLU A 126 14.49 19.56 1.77
C GLU A 126 14.39 18.09 1.36
N LYS A 127 13.84 17.82 0.14
CA LYS A 127 13.72 16.48 -0.43
C LYS A 127 15.06 15.77 -0.68
N LEU A 128 16.16 16.52 -0.71
CA LEU A 128 17.52 15.98 -0.86
C LEU A 128 18.15 15.63 0.49
N VAL A 129 17.60 16.17 1.60
CA VAL A 129 18.17 16.07 2.95
C VAL A 129 17.29 15.19 3.84
N PHE A 130 15.97 15.44 3.83
CA PHE A 130 15.03 14.86 4.78
C PHE A 130 14.13 13.80 4.13
N THR A 131 13.64 12.90 4.98
CA THR A 131 12.58 11.94 4.64
C THR A 131 11.23 12.54 5.06
N PRO A 132 10.18 12.47 4.21
CA PRO A 132 8.86 12.93 4.60
C PRO A 132 8.28 12.08 5.73
N GLY A 133 7.54 12.73 6.63
CA GLY A 133 6.71 12.05 7.63
C GLY A 133 5.52 11.32 6.98
N ASP A 134 5.02 10.31 7.64
CA ASP A 134 3.92 9.44 7.19
C ASP A 134 2.66 9.51 8.08
N ALA A 135 2.68 10.38 9.10
CA ALA A 135 1.59 10.54 10.05
C ALA A 135 0.84 11.85 9.85
N ALA A 136 -0.47 11.86 10.14
CA ALA A 136 -1.29 13.06 10.18
C ALA A 136 -0.78 14.03 11.27
N PRO A 137 -1.14 15.35 11.19
CA PRO A 137 -0.77 16.31 12.21
C PRO A 137 -1.33 15.88 13.57
N PRO A 138 -0.50 15.75 14.61
CA PRO A 138 -1.01 15.40 15.94
C PRO A 138 -1.81 16.55 16.54
N VAL A 139 -2.93 16.21 17.18
CA VAL A 139 -3.72 17.14 18.00
C VAL A 139 -3.53 16.75 19.47
N VAL A 140 -2.93 17.62 20.25
CA VAL A 140 -2.56 17.36 21.65
C VAL A 140 -3.50 18.14 22.56
N GLU A 141 -4.13 17.44 23.50
CA GLU A 141 -4.93 18.08 24.54
C GLU A 141 -4.02 18.71 25.62
N THR A 142 -4.21 19.99 25.89
CA THR A 142 -3.57 20.77 26.94
C THR A 142 -4.62 21.26 27.92
N ASP A 143 -4.18 21.81 29.06
CA ASP A 143 -5.09 22.37 30.07
C ASP A 143 -5.86 23.64 29.60
N PHE A 144 -5.47 24.24 28.47
CA PHE A 144 -6.07 25.44 27.90
C PHE A 144 -6.76 25.23 26.54
N GLY A 145 -6.56 24.07 25.89
CA GLY A 145 -7.16 23.77 24.60
C GLY A 145 -6.44 22.68 23.82
N ARG A 146 -6.92 22.36 22.62
CA ARG A 146 -6.35 21.34 21.74
C ARG A 146 -5.45 22.00 20.71
N VAL A 147 -4.18 21.61 20.71
CA VAL A 147 -3.14 22.19 19.85
C VAL A 147 -2.69 21.19 18.80
N ALA A 148 -2.87 21.52 17.53
CA ALA A 148 -2.29 20.78 16.42
C ALA A 148 -0.89 21.30 16.08
N VAL A 149 0.00 20.41 15.65
CA VAL A 149 1.37 20.76 15.21
C VAL A 149 1.51 20.49 13.72
N MET A 150 1.94 21.53 12.96
CA MET A 150 2.28 21.44 11.52
C MET A 150 3.60 22.17 11.27
N ILE A 151 4.23 21.93 10.11
CA ILE A 151 5.49 22.58 9.76
C ILE A 151 5.39 23.25 8.38
N CYS A 152 5.50 24.58 8.35
CA CYS A 152 5.78 25.40 7.16
C CYS A 152 4.89 25.04 5.96
N TYR A 153 5.45 24.33 4.96
CA TYR A 153 4.76 23.95 3.73
C TYR A 153 3.50 23.12 3.93
N ASP A 154 3.33 22.45 5.08
CA ASP A 154 2.10 21.73 5.42
C ASP A 154 0.87 22.65 5.46
N LEU A 155 1.03 23.93 5.82
CA LEU A 155 -0.05 24.92 5.82
C LEU A 155 -0.56 25.30 4.43
N GLU A 156 0.18 24.96 3.37
CA GLU A 156 -0.21 25.25 1.99
C GLU A 156 -1.19 24.21 1.42
N PHE A 157 -1.43 23.12 2.16
CA PHE A 157 -2.37 22.06 1.80
C PHE A 157 -3.66 22.20 2.62
N PRO A 158 -4.73 22.76 2.05
CA PRO A 158 -6.01 22.96 2.77
C PRO A 158 -6.57 21.66 3.36
N GLU A 159 -6.32 20.52 2.70
CA GLU A 159 -6.72 19.19 3.14
C GLU A 159 -6.02 18.82 4.45
N TRP A 160 -4.73 19.19 4.59
CA TRP A 160 -3.92 18.87 5.78
C TRP A 160 -4.37 19.66 6.99
N VAL A 161 -4.63 20.96 6.79
CA VAL A 161 -5.19 21.84 7.82
C VAL A 161 -6.59 21.38 8.22
N ARG A 162 -7.42 20.98 7.26
CA ARG A 162 -8.76 20.45 7.50
C ARG A 162 -8.74 19.18 8.34
N LEU A 163 -7.76 18.28 8.16
CA LEU A 163 -7.63 17.09 8.99
C LEU A 163 -7.46 17.43 10.46
N ALA A 164 -6.57 18.37 10.81
CA ALA A 164 -6.39 18.81 12.20
C ALA A 164 -7.65 19.45 12.78
N ALA A 165 -8.37 20.27 12.00
CA ALA A 165 -9.63 20.88 12.44
C ALA A 165 -10.73 19.84 12.69
N LEU A 166 -10.80 18.78 11.85
CA LEU A 166 -11.73 17.66 12.01
C LEU A 166 -11.39 16.77 13.21
N ASP A 167 -10.10 16.68 13.55
CA ASP A 167 -9.63 15.99 14.77
C ASP A 167 -9.80 16.86 16.03
N GLY A 168 -10.41 18.04 15.86
CA GLY A 168 -10.86 18.92 16.94
C GLY A 168 -9.81 19.91 17.44
N ALA A 169 -8.83 20.29 16.62
CA ALA A 169 -7.90 21.35 16.98
C ALA A 169 -8.60 22.68 17.23
N ASP A 170 -8.25 23.34 18.33
CA ASP A 170 -8.63 24.72 18.65
C ASP A 170 -7.62 25.71 18.06
N LEU A 171 -6.32 25.32 18.06
CA LEU A 171 -5.16 26.09 17.60
C LEU A 171 -4.25 25.22 16.74
N ILE A 172 -3.76 25.76 15.64
CA ILE A 172 -2.64 25.21 14.88
C ILE A 172 -1.39 25.99 15.20
N ALA A 173 -0.39 25.32 15.76
CA ALA A 173 0.94 25.85 16.02
C ALA A 173 1.89 25.42 14.91
N ALA A 174 2.43 26.39 14.18
CA ALA A 174 3.21 26.15 12.97
C ALA A 174 4.59 26.83 13.02
N PRO A 175 5.65 26.10 13.35
CA PRO A 175 7.03 26.46 13.02
C PRO A 175 7.19 26.61 11.50
N VAL A 176 7.75 27.73 11.03
CA VAL A 176 7.98 27.95 9.59
C VAL A 176 9.35 28.56 9.30
N ASN A 177 9.81 28.43 8.04
CA ASN A 177 10.91 29.14 7.42
C ASN A 177 10.48 29.55 6.01
N TRP A 178 9.86 30.70 5.85
CA TRP A 178 9.35 31.16 4.56
C TRP A 178 10.38 31.97 3.79
N PRO A 179 10.95 31.44 2.69
CA PRO A 179 11.90 32.20 1.87
C PRO A 179 11.24 33.46 1.29
N ALA A 180 11.96 34.56 1.31
CA ALA A 180 11.47 35.81 0.77
C ALA A 180 11.35 35.73 -0.75
N VAL A 181 10.12 35.96 -1.24
CA VAL A 181 9.81 36.18 -2.64
C VAL A 181 9.19 37.56 -2.80
N SER A 182 9.26 38.14 -3.98
CA SER A 182 8.61 39.45 -4.22
C SER A 182 7.09 39.31 -4.24
N TRP A 183 6.39 40.25 -3.60
CA TRP A 183 4.92 40.35 -3.64
C TRP A 183 4.49 41.76 -4.07
N PRO A 184 3.24 41.96 -4.56
CA PRO A 184 2.77 43.24 -5.00
C PRO A 184 2.79 44.32 -3.89
N PRO A 185 3.15 45.54 -4.18
CA PRO A 185 3.13 46.64 -3.21
C PRO A 185 1.73 46.80 -2.57
N GLY A 186 1.70 46.91 -1.25
CA GLY A 186 0.46 47.05 -0.49
C GLY A 186 -0.25 45.74 -0.15
N GLU A 187 0.19 44.60 -0.71
CA GLU A 187 -0.31 43.27 -0.39
C GLU A 187 0.52 42.59 0.69
N ARG A 188 0.01 41.46 1.21
CA ARG A 188 0.75 40.57 2.11
C ARG A 188 1.44 39.46 1.33
N PRO A 189 2.54 38.88 1.84
CA PRO A 189 3.09 37.67 1.28
C PRO A 189 2.05 36.56 1.16
N ALA A 190 2.14 35.73 0.12
CA ALA A 190 1.17 34.68 -0.15
C ALA A 190 1.08 33.66 1.01
N GLU A 191 2.19 33.36 1.68
CA GLU A 191 2.28 32.45 2.83
C GLU A 191 1.48 32.99 4.02
N VAL A 192 1.55 34.30 4.27
CA VAL A 192 0.73 34.97 5.31
C VAL A 192 -0.75 34.90 4.97
N ILE A 193 -1.11 35.14 3.69
CA ILE A 193 -2.49 35.03 3.20
C ILE A 193 -3.01 33.60 3.38
N LYS A 194 -2.21 32.59 3.05
CA LYS A 194 -2.57 31.17 3.20
C LYS A 194 -2.81 30.80 4.67
N ALA A 195 -1.94 31.23 5.60
CA ALA A 195 -2.11 31.00 7.03
C ALA A 195 -3.42 31.65 7.56
N GLN A 196 -3.75 32.85 7.12
CA GLN A 196 -5.00 33.53 7.44
C GLN A 196 -6.23 32.80 6.86
N ALA A 197 -6.13 32.37 5.59
CA ALA A 197 -7.18 31.58 4.94
C ALA A 197 -7.39 30.23 5.63
N ALA A 198 -6.29 29.58 6.08
CA ALA A 198 -6.33 28.35 6.85
C ALA A 198 -7.12 28.53 8.16
N ALA A 199 -6.90 29.62 8.88
CA ALA A 199 -7.66 29.95 10.10
C ALA A 199 -9.15 30.12 9.78
N ALA A 200 -9.50 31.00 8.86
CA ALA A 200 -10.88 31.31 8.48
C ALA A 200 -11.64 30.10 7.93
N ALA A 201 -11.03 29.37 6.99
CA ALA A 201 -11.66 28.22 6.35
C ALA A 201 -11.93 27.04 7.30
N ASN A 202 -11.25 26.99 8.46
CA ASN A 202 -11.36 25.91 9.43
C ASN A 202 -11.94 26.34 10.78
N GLY A 203 -12.13 27.66 10.99
CA GLY A 203 -12.61 28.21 12.26
C GLY A 203 -11.68 27.80 13.42
N VAL A 204 -10.37 27.91 13.23
CA VAL A 204 -9.31 27.60 14.21
C VAL A 204 -8.35 28.77 14.34
N PHE A 205 -7.72 28.92 15.49
CA PHE A 205 -6.60 29.86 15.60
C PHE A 205 -5.36 29.29 14.87
N VAL A 206 -4.54 30.17 14.29
CA VAL A 206 -3.27 29.76 13.66
C VAL A 206 -2.15 30.65 14.19
N ALA A 207 -1.15 30.04 14.82
CA ALA A 207 0.03 30.69 15.36
C ALA A 207 1.26 30.26 14.56
N VAL A 208 1.86 31.20 13.85
CA VAL A 208 3.00 30.96 12.94
C VAL A 208 4.23 31.68 13.46
N ALA A 209 5.31 30.96 13.67
CA ALA A 209 6.62 31.51 14.03
C ALA A 209 7.59 31.35 12.84
N ASP A 210 7.93 32.45 12.21
CA ASP A 210 8.89 32.54 11.12
C ASP A 210 10.27 33.02 11.64
N ARG A 211 11.28 32.90 10.84
CA ARG A 211 12.61 33.42 11.14
C ARG A 211 12.86 34.76 10.45
N CYS A 212 13.93 35.43 10.84
CA CYS A 212 14.38 36.67 10.26
C CYS A 212 15.87 36.64 9.94
N ARG A 213 16.36 37.67 9.28
CA ARG A 213 17.71 37.86 8.76
C ARG A 213 18.04 36.89 7.62
N THR A 214 19.13 37.20 6.92
CA THR A 214 19.63 36.36 5.82
C THR A 214 20.50 35.24 6.36
N GLU A 215 20.26 34.02 5.90
CA GLU A 215 21.08 32.84 6.17
C GLU A 215 21.68 32.31 4.87
N ARG A 216 23.01 32.33 4.75
CA ARG A 216 23.73 31.84 3.55
C ARG A 216 23.14 32.36 2.23
N GLY A 217 22.79 33.63 2.18
CA GLY A 217 22.22 34.28 0.99
C GLY A 217 20.72 34.13 0.80
N VAL A 218 20.03 33.36 1.63
CA VAL A 218 18.57 33.25 1.63
C VAL A 218 17.99 34.24 2.63
N SER A 219 17.13 35.15 2.15
CA SER A 219 16.36 36.07 2.97
C SER A 219 14.97 35.47 3.29
N TRP A 220 14.39 35.89 4.40
CA TRP A 220 13.11 35.36 4.89
C TRP A 220 12.00 36.40 4.84
N ILE A 221 10.74 35.94 4.75
CA ILE A 221 9.55 36.82 4.78
C ILE A 221 9.46 37.56 6.13
N SER A 222 9.91 36.94 7.19
CA SER A 222 9.74 37.44 8.57
C SER A 222 8.24 37.61 8.90
N GLY A 223 7.43 36.64 8.51
CA GLY A 223 5.98 36.72 8.45
C GLY A 223 5.25 36.20 9.70
N SER A 224 5.89 36.20 10.86
CA SER A 224 5.28 35.69 12.10
C SER A 224 3.97 36.39 12.42
N LEU A 225 2.92 35.57 12.73
CA LEU A 225 1.59 36.08 13.04
C LEU A 225 0.79 35.13 13.95
N ILE A 226 -0.23 35.67 14.58
CA ILE A 226 -1.32 34.92 15.22
C ILE A 226 -2.62 35.34 14.56
N ALA A 227 -3.31 34.42 13.87
CA ALA A 227 -4.60 34.66 13.20
C ALA A 227 -5.74 34.14 14.06
N GLY A 228 -6.83 34.92 14.13
CA GLY A 228 -8.08 34.56 14.78
C GLY A 228 -8.97 33.66 13.93
N LEU A 229 -10.10 33.25 14.46
CA LEU A 229 -11.05 32.31 13.84
C LEU A 229 -11.56 32.77 12.48
N GLU A 230 -11.70 34.08 12.28
CA GLU A 230 -12.15 34.71 11.02
C GLU A 230 -10.97 34.98 10.06
N GLY A 231 -9.72 34.54 10.40
CA GLY A 231 -8.53 34.74 9.61
C GLY A 231 -7.86 36.10 9.73
N TYR A 232 -8.43 37.03 10.52
CA TYR A 232 -7.78 38.31 10.75
C TYR A 232 -6.63 38.18 11.75
N PRO A 233 -5.49 38.88 11.54
CA PRO A 233 -4.40 38.87 12.50
C PRO A 233 -4.83 39.47 13.85
N LEU A 234 -4.60 38.72 14.91
CA LEU A 234 -4.68 39.23 16.30
C LEU A 234 -3.33 39.85 16.70
N ALA A 235 -2.22 39.33 16.14
CA ALA A 235 -0.89 39.91 16.25
C ALA A 235 -0.10 39.66 14.96
N GLY A 236 0.72 40.61 14.52
CA GLY A 236 1.49 40.52 13.29
C GLY A 236 0.65 40.79 12.01
N PRO A 237 1.12 40.41 10.79
CA PRO A 237 2.47 39.91 10.53
C PRO A 237 3.56 40.96 10.79
N VAL A 238 4.73 40.54 11.25
CA VAL A 238 5.82 41.47 11.56
C VAL A 238 6.41 42.10 10.31
N LEU A 239 6.74 41.34 9.29
CA LEU A 239 7.35 41.72 8.01
C LEU A 239 8.63 42.58 8.14
N ALA A 240 9.20 42.65 9.33
CA ALA A 240 10.42 43.36 9.63
C ALA A 240 11.55 42.37 9.89
N ASP A 241 12.69 42.54 9.19
CA ASP A 241 13.86 41.65 9.26
C ASP A 241 14.63 41.77 10.60
N ARG A 242 13.93 41.50 11.70
CA ARG A 242 14.49 41.57 13.08
C ARG A 242 13.78 40.58 14.01
N PRO A 243 14.44 40.09 15.04
CA PRO A 243 13.78 39.30 16.10
C PRO A 243 12.61 40.05 16.74
N ALA A 244 11.55 39.31 17.07
CA ALA A 244 10.37 39.83 17.73
C ALA A 244 9.61 38.71 18.46
N VAL A 245 8.96 39.02 19.56
CA VAL A 245 7.98 38.16 20.21
C VAL A 245 6.62 38.84 20.10
N LEU A 246 5.67 38.15 19.50
CA LEU A 246 4.29 38.60 19.38
C LEU A 246 3.41 37.82 20.35
N THR A 247 2.42 38.48 20.93
CA THR A 247 1.44 37.82 21.82
C THR A 247 0.02 38.23 21.46
N ALA A 248 -0.93 37.30 21.63
CA ALA A 248 -2.35 37.57 21.50
C ALA A 248 -3.17 36.73 22.49
N ALA A 249 -4.24 37.31 22.99
CA ALA A 249 -5.25 36.62 23.79
C ALA A 249 -6.20 35.85 22.88
N CYS A 250 -6.23 34.51 22.97
CA CYS A 250 -7.06 33.62 22.17
C CYS A 250 -8.06 32.88 23.06
N ASP A 251 -9.36 33.05 22.78
CA ASP A 251 -10.43 32.27 23.42
C ASP A 251 -10.54 30.92 22.68
N LEU A 252 -9.63 29.98 22.99
CA LEU A 252 -9.48 28.71 22.28
C LEU A 252 -10.79 27.88 22.28
N PRO A 253 -11.57 27.77 23.35
CA PRO A 253 -12.84 27.07 23.32
C PRO A 253 -13.83 27.57 22.26
N ARG A 254 -13.79 28.85 21.85
CA ARG A 254 -14.62 29.35 20.75
C ARG A 254 -14.38 28.67 19.43
N ALA A 255 -13.17 28.12 19.20
CA ALA A 255 -12.87 27.35 17.98
C ALA A 255 -13.72 26.07 17.85
N ARG A 256 -14.35 25.61 18.92
CA ARG A 256 -15.22 24.41 18.91
C ARG A 256 -16.61 24.70 18.36
N ASP A 257 -17.04 25.96 18.44
CA ASP A 257 -18.30 26.42 17.82
C ASP A 257 -18.02 26.68 16.33
N LYS A 258 -18.59 25.84 15.47
CA LYS A 258 -18.45 25.93 14.01
C LYS A 258 -19.67 26.53 13.33
N ALA A 259 -20.68 26.96 14.12
CA ALA A 259 -21.87 27.62 13.58
C ALA A 259 -21.47 28.97 12.95
N LEU A 260 -21.84 29.15 11.68
CA LEU A 260 -21.67 30.40 10.93
C LEU A 260 -22.94 31.25 10.99
N SER A 261 -24.09 30.58 11.11
CA SER A 261 -25.43 31.19 11.26
C SER A 261 -26.38 30.19 11.94
N GLY A 262 -27.67 30.55 12.05
CA GLY A 262 -28.66 29.60 12.59
C GLY A 262 -28.80 28.30 11.82
N ASP A 263 -28.45 28.30 10.53
CA ASP A 263 -28.66 27.16 9.62
C ASP A 263 -27.36 26.66 8.96
N ASN A 264 -26.21 27.27 9.24
CA ASN A 264 -24.93 26.87 8.62
C ASN A 264 -23.87 26.54 9.67
N ASP A 265 -23.24 25.38 9.47
CA ASP A 265 -22.10 24.91 10.25
C ASP A 265 -20.88 24.64 9.34
N LEU A 266 -19.73 25.23 9.64
CA LEU A 266 -18.52 25.19 8.82
C LEU A 266 -18.01 23.78 8.54
N LEU A 267 -18.16 22.85 9.46
CA LEU A 267 -17.73 21.46 9.31
C LEU A 267 -18.90 20.51 9.07
N GLY A 268 -20.09 20.81 9.64
CA GLY A 268 -21.29 19.99 9.51
C GLY A 268 -21.90 20.00 8.10
N ASP A 269 -21.82 21.14 7.40
CA ASP A 269 -22.35 21.28 6.03
C ASP A 269 -21.46 20.64 4.96
N ARG A 270 -20.31 20.06 5.35
CA ARG A 270 -19.43 19.39 4.40
C ARG A 270 -20.12 18.19 3.75
N ARG A 271 -19.80 18.00 2.49
CA ARG A 271 -20.26 16.88 1.67
C ARG A 271 -19.08 15.94 1.35
N PRO A 272 -18.54 15.18 2.35
CA PRO A 272 -17.34 14.35 2.16
C PRO A 272 -17.47 13.36 0.98
N GLU A 273 -18.70 12.88 0.73
CA GLU A 273 -19.01 12.00 -0.39
C GLU A 273 -18.77 12.63 -1.77
N LEU A 274 -18.68 13.97 -1.85
CA LEU A 274 -18.37 14.70 -3.09
C LEU A 274 -16.89 15.07 -3.22
N TYR A 275 -16.09 14.90 -2.14
CA TYR A 275 -14.67 15.31 -2.12
C TYR A 275 -13.70 14.14 -2.31
N THR A 276 -14.21 12.92 -2.41
CA THR A 276 -13.42 11.69 -2.60
C THR A 276 -13.01 11.51 -4.05
N TRP A 277 -12.04 12.27 -4.49
CA TRP A 277 -11.44 12.14 -5.83
C TRP A 277 -10.00 11.58 -5.81
N ALA A 278 -9.41 11.45 -4.63
CA ALA A 278 -8.21 10.64 -4.43
C ALA A 278 -8.62 9.26 -3.88
N PRO A 279 -8.46 8.17 -4.62
CA PRO A 279 -8.75 6.83 -4.10
C PRO A 279 -7.87 6.54 -2.88
N ASP A 280 -8.44 5.82 -1.91
CA ASP A 280 -7.68 5.24 -0.79
C ASP A 280 -6.34 4.67 -1.30
N LYS A 281 -5.24 4.89 -0.58
CA LYS A 281 -3.91 4.40 -0.97
C LYS A 281 -3.91 2.91 -1.29
N ARG A 282 -4.71 2.10 -0.60
CA ARG A 282 -4.89 0.66 -0.87
C ARG A 282 -5.56 0.42 -2.22
N VAL A 283 -6.57 1.21 -2.55
CA VAL A 283 -7.26 1.15 -3.85
C VAL A 283 -6.31 1.57 -4.97
N ALA A 284 -5.58 2.68 -4.79
CA ALA A 284 -4.60 3.15 -5.77
C ALA A 284 -3.47 2.13 -5.99
N ALA A 285 -2.97 1.51 -4.92
CA ALA A 285 -1.97 0.45 -4.99
C ALA A 285 -2.51 -0.79 -5.72
N ALA A 286 -3.75 -1.20 -5.42
CA ALA A 286 -4.41 -2.31 -6.11
C ALA A 286 -4.57 -2.01 -7.61
N MET A 287 -5.00 -0.80 -7.98
CA MET A 287 -5.11 -0.38 -9.38
C MET A 287 -3.77 -0.46 -10.12
N ALA A 288 -2.73 0.14 -9.57
CA ALA A 288 -1.43 0.21 -10.21
C ALA A 288 -0.78 -1.18 -10.40
N HIS A 289 -1.01 -2.09 -9.46
CA HIS A 289 -0.33 -3.38 -9.42
C HIS A 289 -1.08 -4.49 -10.16
N TRP A 290 -2.41 -4.55 -10.06
CA TRP A 290 -3.20 -5.67 -10.57
C TRP A 290 -4.09 -5.39 -11.78
N ALA A 291 -4.17 -4.14 -12.27
CA ALA A 291 -4.99 -3.79 -13.43
C ALA A 291 -4.72 -4.70 -14.64
N ALA A 292 -3.45 -4.92 -14.97
CA ALA A 292 -3.06 -5.80 -16.07
C ALA A 292 -3.54 -7.25 -15.88
N ARG A 293 -3.50 -7.77 -14.64
CA ARG A 293 -3.98 -9.12 -14.30
C ARG A 293 -5.49 -9.26 -14.52
N PHE A 294 -6.28 -8.29 -14.09
CA PHE A 294 -7.73 -8.34 -14.23
C PHE A 294 -8.13 -8.36 -15.70
N VAL A 295 -7.52 -7.50 -16.51
CA VAL A 295 -7.77 -7.42 -17.95
C VAL A 295 -7.27 -8.69 -18.67
N ALA A 296 -6.06 -9.16 -18.37
CA ALA A 296 -5.49 -10.36 -18.99
C ALA A 296 -6.28 -11.65 -18.68
N ASN A 297 -7.02 -11.68 -17.56
CA ASN A 297 -7.86 -12.81 -17.17
C ASN A 297 -9.33 -12.69 -17.62
N GLY A 298 -9.70 -11.63 -18.38
CA GLY A 298 -10.97 -11.55 -19.07
C GLY A 298 -11.94 -10.47 -18.61
N THR A 299 -11.52 -9.60 -17.67
CA THR A 299 -12.31 -8.39 -17.35
C THR A 299 -12.13 -7.37 -18.47
N SER A 300 -13.23 -6.82 -18.99
CA SER A 300 -13.12 -5.75 -19.98
C SER A 300 -12.53 -4.49 -19.35
N TYR A 301 -11.69 -3.77 -20.11
CA TYR A 301 -11.08 -2.53 -19.59
C TYR A 301 -12.11 -1.46 -19.21
N PRO A 302 -13.23 -1.24 -19.97
CA PRO A 302 -14.31 -0.35 -19.54
C PRO A 302 -14.95 -0.74 -18.20
N ASP A 303 -15.21 -2.04 -17.97
CA ASP A 303 -15.76 -2.50 -16.69
C ASP A 303 -14.79 -2.27 -15.53
N PHE A 304 -13.50 -2.53 -15.77
CA PHE A 304 -12.46 -2.22 -14.82
C PHE A 304 -12.49 -0.74 -14.45
N GLN A 305 -12.42 0.17 -15.44
CA GLN A 305 -12.43 1.61 -15.20
C GLN A 305 -13.71 2.07 -14.49
N ALA A 306 -14.88 1.63 -14.95
CA ALA A 306 -16.16 2.02 -14.36
C ALA A 306 -16.31 1.53 -12.92
N THR A 307 -15.81 0.34 -12.60
CA THR A 307 -15.83 -0.19 -11.23
C THR A 307 -14.89 0.59 -10.34
N MET A 308 -13.64 0.81 -10.78
CA MET A 308 -12.64 1.54 -10.01
C MET A 308 -13.04 3.00 -9.74
N ALA A 309 -13.73 3.65 -10.69
CA ALA A 309 -14.25 5.01 -10.50
C ALA A 309 -15.29 5.13 -9.37
N ARG A 310 -15.94 4.02 -8.98
CA ARG A 310 -16.90 3.98 -7.86
C ARG A 310 -16.26 3.65 -6.51
N ILE A 311 -15.03 3.15 -6.50
CA ILE A 311 -14.34 2.73 -5.28
C ILE A 311 -13.56 3.93 -4.72
N GLY A 312 -14.14 4.65 -3.76
CA GLY A 312 -13.48 5.73 -3.04
C GLY A 312 -12.66 5.25 -1.84
N ARG A 313 -13.11 4.18 -1.19
CA ARG A 313 -12.51 3.60 0.02
C ARG A 313 -12.30 2.10 -0.15
N TRP A 314 -11.33 1.55 0.58
CA TRP A 314 -11.07 0.10 0.55
C TRP A 314 -12.28 -0.73 0.96
N ASP A 315 -13.05 -0.27 1.95
CA ASP A 315 -14.27 -0.93 2.42
C ASP A 315 -15.38 -1.05 1.35
N ASP A 316 -15.32 -0.23 0.29
CA ASP A 316 -16.26 -0.30 -0.84
C ASP A 316 -15.86 -1.36 -1.89
N TRP A 317 -14.65 -1.91 -1.79
CA TRP A 317 -14.03 -2.77 -2.81
C TRP A 317 -14.92 -3.96 -3.19
N CYS A 318 -15.30 -4.78 -2.21
CA CYS A 318 -16.11 -5.98 -2.46
C CYS A 318 -17.49 -5.61 -3.01
N ARG A 319 -18.14 -4.59 -2.44
CA ARG A 319 -19.46 -4.12 -2.86
C ARG A 319 -19.48 -3.65 -4.32
N GLU A 320 -18.51 -2.82 -4.74
CA GLU A 320 -18.54 -2.24 -6.08
C GLU A 320 -18.17 -3.26 -7.17
N TRP A 321 -17.24 -4.17 -6.89
CA TRP A 321 -17.00 -5.32 -7.77
C TRP A 321 -18.21 -6.26 -7.82
N GLY A 322 -18.87 -6.49 -6.68
CA GLY A 322 -20.12 -7.25 -6.60
C GLY A 322 -21.24 -6.60 -7.41
N ARG A 323 -21.35 -5.27 -7.43
CA ARG A 323 -22.30 -4.55 -8.28
C ARG A 323 -22.06 -4.79 -9.77
N THR A 324 -20.82 -4.79 -10.22
CA THR A 324 -20.46 -5.13 -11.59
C THR A 324 -20.78 -6.60 -11.90
N ALA A 325 -20.52 -7.51 -10.96
CA ALA A 325 -20.87 -8.92 -11.10
C ALA A 325 -22.37 -9.13 -11.22
N GLN A 326 -23.19 -8.49 -10.40
CA GLN A 326 -24.66 -8.56 -10.44
C GLN A 326 -25.23 -8.09 -11.77
N HIS A 327 -24.61 -7.08 -12.41
CA HIS A 327 -25.01 -6.69 -13.77
C HIS A 327 -24.86 -7.85 -14.76
N TYR A 328 -23.76 -8.60 -14.70
CA TYR A 328 -23.56 -9.76 -15.56
C TYR A 328 -24.45 -10.95 -15.19
N GLU A 329 -24.79 -11.13 -13.91
CA GLU A 329 -25.77 -12.14 -13.49
C GLU A 329 -27.15 -11.86 -14.11
N GLN A 330 -27.62 -10.60 -14.05
CA GLN A 330 -28.89 -10.20 -14.66
C GLN A 330 -28.91 -10.41 -16.19
N LEU A 331 -27.77 -10.09 -16.85
CA LEU A 331 -27.60 -10.33 -18.27
C LEU A 331 -27.69 -11.85 -18.60
N ALA A 332 -27.01 -12.67 -17.77
CA ALA A 332 -27.00 -14.12 -17.91
C ALA A 332 -28.40 -14.71 -17.74
N GLU A 333 -29.14 -14.33 -16.71
CA GLU A 333 -30.49 -14.77 -16.43
C GLU A 333 -31.47 -14.39 -17.58
N THR A 334 -31.33 -13.15 -18.09
CA THR A 334 -32.13 -12.69 -19.25
C THR A 334 -31.81 -13.50 -20.52
N ALA A 335 -30.52 -13.82 -20.72
CA ALA A 335 -30.09 -14.62 -21.87
C ALA A 335 -30.56 -16.08 -21.76
N GLU A 336 -30.51 -16.71 -20.58
CA GLU A 336 -31.02 -18.04 -20.29
C GLU A 336 -32.55 -18.12 -20.59
N ALA A 337 -33.30 -17.17 -20.03
CA ALA A 337 -34.76 -17.10 -20.27
C ALA A 337 -35.13 -16.96 -21.77
N ALA A 338 -34.26 -16.36 -22.56
CA ALA A 338 -34.40 -16.22 -24.00
C ALA A 338 -33.77 -17.39 -24.80
N GLY A 339 -33.29 -18.45 -24.17
CA GLY A 339 -32.64 -19.60 -24.81
C GLY A 339 -31.25 -19.33 -25.42
N ARG A 340 -30.63 -18.18 -25.11
CA ARG A 340 -29.32 -17.76 -25.63
C ARG A 340 -28.18 -18.29 -24.72
N LEU A 341 -28.00 -19.62 -24.72
CA LEU A 341 -27.16 -20.32 -23.74
C LEU A 341 -25.70 -19.92 -23.82
N VAL A 342 -25.15 -19.63 -25.01
CA VAL A 342 -23.74 -19.19 -25.15
C VAL A 342 -23.54 -17.83 -24.46
N THR A 343 -24.41 -16.85 -24.78
CA THR A 343 -24.37 -15.52 -24.14
C THR A 343 -24.54 -15.61 -22.63
N ALA A 344 -25.48 -16.47 -22.18
CA ALA A 344 -25.68 -16.70 -20.74
C ALA A 344 -24.43 -17.24 -20.07
N GLY A 345 -23.79 -18.26 -20.65
CA GLY A 345 -22.57 -18.84 -20.11
C GLY A 345 -21.39 -17.85 -20.07
N GLU A 346 -21.23 -17.03 -21.11
CA GLU A 346 -20.23 -15.96 -21.11
C GLU A 346 -20.49 -14.94 -20.02
N ALA A 347 -21.73 -14.51 -19.84
CA ALA A 347 -22.11 -13.55 -18.80
C ALA A 347 -21.90 -14.14 -17.39
N TRP A 348 -22.26 -15.41 -17.16
CA TRP A 348 -21.98 -16.10 -15.89
C TRP A 348 -20.49 -16.14 -15.54
N ARG A 349 -19.63 -16.42 -16.51
CA ARG A 349 -18.17 -16.44 -16.27
C ARG A 349 -17.61 -15.05 -16.00
N ARG A 350 -18.16 -14.01 -16.66
CA ARG A 350 -17.79 -12.61 -16.34
C ARG A 350 -18.22 -12.21 -14.94
N ALA A 351 -19.44 -12.60 -14.52
CA ALA A 351 -19.91 -12.42 -13.16
C ALA A 351 -18.97 -13.10 -12.15
N ALA A 352 -18.57 -14.34 -12.42
CA ALA A 352 -17.65 -15.09 -11.57
C ALA A 352 -16.29 -14.35 -11.39
N LEU A 353 -15.70 -13.82 -12.46
CA LEU A 353 -14.47 -13.05 -12.39
C LEU A 353 -14.65 -11.75 -11.58
N CYS A 354 -15.74 -11.02 -11.78
CA CYS A 354 -16.02 -9.81 -11.02
C CYS A 354 -16.19 -10.10 -9.51
N TRP A 355 -16.87 -11.20 -9.15
CA TRP A 355 -16.94 -11.65 -7.75
C TRP A 355 -15.58 -12.05 -7.19
N GLN A 356 -14.74 -12.72 -7.99
CA GLN A 356 -13.36 -13.04 -7.61
C GLN A 356 -12.54 -11.78 -7.32
N TRP A 357 -12.69 -10.73 -8.14
CA TRP A 357 -12.02 -9.46 -7.87
C TRP A 357 -12.55 -8.77 -6.61
N GLY A 358 -13.83 -8.90 -6.31
CA GLY A 358 -14.40 -8.44 -5.04
C GLY A 358 -13.85 -9.17 -3.83
N LYS A 359 -13.62 -10.48 -3.94
CA LYS A 359 -12.97 -11.31 -2.91
C LYS A 359 -11.48 -11.02 -2.78
N PHE A 360 -10.84 -10.68 -3.89
CA PHE A 360 -9.39 -10.58 -4.05
C PHE A 360 -8.74 -9.70 -2.95
N VAL A 361 -7.78 -10.24 -2.20
CA VAL A 361 -7.07 -9.63 -1.07
C VAL A 361 -7.93 -8.84 -0.06
N PHE A 362 -9.25 -8.99 -0.10
CA PHE A 362 -10.21 -8.30 0.75
C PHE A 362 -10.41 -9.04 2.08
N THR A 363 -9.34 -9.06 2.90
CA THR A 363 -9.30 -9.85 4.14
C THR A 363 -9.86 -9.14 5.37
N ASP A 364 -10.10 -7.83 5.31
CA ASP A 364 -10.60 -7.01 6.42
C ASP A 364 -12.06 -7.36 6.78
N HIS A 365 -12.82 -7.88 5.81
CA HIS A 365 -14.23 -8.28 5.96
C HIS A 365 -14.45 -9.75 5.55
N PRO A 366 -14.06 -10.73 6.40
CA PRO A 366 -14.06 -12.15 6.03
C PRO A 366 -15.44 -12.70 5.60
N GLY A 367 -16.52 -12.17 6.16
CA GLY A 367 -17.89 -12.54 5.78
C GLY A 367 -18.23 -12.14 4.33
N GLU A 368 -17.94 -10.90 3.95
CA GLU A 368 -18.15 -10.41 2.58
C GLU A 368 -17.22 -11.11 1.60
N GLN A 369 -15.95 -11.31 1.97
CA GLN A 369 -14.97 -12.03 1.17
C GLN A 369 -15.46 -13.46 0.85
N ARG A 370 -15.96 -14.18 1.87
CA ARG A 370 -16.49 -15.54 1.70
C ARG A 370 -17.74 -15.54 0.83
N ALA A 371 -18.68 -14.64 1.06
CA ALA A 371 -19.90 -14.54 0.25
C ALA A 371 -19.57 -14.25 -1.23
N ALA A 372 -18.62 -13.36 -1.51
CA ALA A 372 -18.15 -13.09 -2.87
C ALA A 372 -17.53 -14.34 -3.52
N HIS A 373 -16.74 -15.13 -2.75
CA HIS A 373 -16.18 -16.37 -3.27
C HIS A 373 -17.25 -17.43 -3.56
N GLU A 374 -18.22 -17.60 -2.68
CA GLU A 374 -19.35 -18.51 -2.93
C GLU A 374 -20.11 -18.13 -4.21
N ARG A 375 -20.27 -16.82 -4.47
CA ARG A 375 -20.85 -16.31 -5.74
C ARG A 375 -19.92 -16.58 -6.93
N THR A 376 -18.60 -16.44 -6.78
CA THR A 376 -17.62 -16.79 -7.82
C THR A 376 -17.84 -18.22 -8.30
N VAL A 377 -17.85 -19.16 -7.35
CA VAL A 377 -18.03 -20.59 -7.66
C VAL A 377 -19.39 -20.88 -8.26
N ALA A 378 -20.47 -20.30 -7.70
CA ALA A 378 -21.84 -20.50 -8.20
C ALA A 378 -22.01 -19.99 -9.65
N CYS A 379 -21.55 -18.78 -9.93
CA CYS A 379 -21.61 -18.20 -11.27
C CYS A 379 -20.76 -18.99 -12.27
N PHE A 380 -19.54 -19.36 -11.90
CA PHE A 380 -18.67 -20.13 -12.79
C PHE A 380 -19.29 -21.48 -13.14
N ARG A 381 -19.85 -22.21 -12.17
CA ARG A 381 -20.52 -23.51 -12.40
C ARG A 381 -21.68 -23.40 -13.40
N ARG A 382 -22.46 -22.32 -13.35
CA ARG A 382 -23.54 -22.08 -14.35
C ARG A 382 -22.97 -21.86 -15.75
N GLY A 383 -21.85 -21.18 -15.88
CA GLY A 383 -21.20 -20.91 -17.17
C GLY A 383 -20.25 -22.01 -17.65
N ALA A 384 -19.90 -22.98 -16.83
CA ALA A 384 -18.86 -23.98 -17.10
C ALA A 384 -19.18 -24.89 -18.30
N GLY A 385 -20.44 -25.29 -18.44
CA GLY A 385 -20.90 -26.19 -19.51
C GLY A 385 -20.88 -25.56 -20.91
N THR A 386 -20.79 -24.23 -21.02
CA THR A 386 -20.76 -23.51 -22.30
C THR A 386 -19.34 -23.23 -22.80
N LEU A 387 -18.32 -23.62 -22.05
CA LEU A 387 -16.94 -23.60 -22.52
C LEU A 387 -16.70 -24.66 -23.59
N SER A 388 -15.70 -24.47 -24.42
CA SER A 388 -15.33 -25.46 -25.46
C SER A 388 -13.83 -25.78 -25.31
N PRO A 389 -13.46 -26.98 -24.77
CA PRO A 389 -14.34 -28.00 -24.18
C PRO A 389 -14.97 -27.53 -22.85
N PRO A 390 -16.09 -28.14 -22.43
CA PRO A 390 -16.74 -27.83 -21.17
C PRO A 390 -15.83 -28.04 -19.97
N ALA A 391 -16.04 -27.27 -18.88
CA ALA A 391 -15.36 -27.50 -17.63
C ALA A 391 -16.19 -28.43 -16.72
N GLU A 392 -15.71 -29.65 -16.52
CA GLU A 392 -16.28 -30.63 -15.62
C GLU A 392 -15.88 -30.31 -14.18
N PRO A 393 -16.83 -30.04 -13.26
CA PRO A 393 -16.50 -29.90 -11.84
C PRO A 393 -16.17 -31.26 -11.26
N VAL A 394 -14.98 -31.39 -10.68
CA VAL A 394 -14.50 -32.64 -10.06
C VAL A 394 -14.08 -32.43 -8.61
N ARG A 395 -14.10 -33.50 -7.83
CA ARG A 395 -13.65 -33.53 -6.44
C ARG A 395 -12.52 -34.54 -6.28
N VAL A 396 -11.32 -34.07 -5.97
CA VAL A 396 -10.13 -34.89 -5.78
C VAL A 396 -10.02 -35.28 -4.29
N PRO A 397 -10.03 -36.57 -3.93
CA PRO A 397 -9.85 -37.01 -2.53
C PRO A 397 -8.50 -36.54 -1.96
N TYR A 398 -8.52 -35.91 -0.79
CA TYR A 398 -7.30 -35.42 -0.13
C TYR A 398 -7.49 -35.33 1.39
N ALA A 399 -6.57 -35.92 2.15
CA ALA A 399 -6.49 -35.81 3.62
C ALA A 399 -7.82 -35.99 4.37
N GLY A 400 -8.63 -36.95 3.95
CA GLY A 400 -9.94 -37.25 4.57
C GLY A 400 -11.09 -36.33 4.15
N SER A 401 -10.83 -35.38 3.21
CA SER A 401 -11.79 -34.48 2.57
C SER A 401 -11.62 -34.52 1.03
N THR A 402 -12.03 -33.47 0.34
CA THR A 402 -11.87 -33.34 -1.12
C THR A 402 -11.42 -31.94 -1.50
N LEU A 403 -10.61 -31.83 -2.55
CA LEU A 403 -10.23 -30.58 -3.19
C LEU A 403 -11.12 -30.36 -4.45
N ALA A 404 -11.57 -29.13 -4.61
CA ALA A 404 -12.37 -28.73 -5.77
C ALA A 404 -11.48 -28.44 -6.98
N ALA A 405 -11.86 -28.97 -8.14
CA ALA A 405 -11.18 -28.69 -9.39
C ALA A 405 -12.15 -28.62 -10.59
N TYR A 406 -11.66 -28.10 -11.70
CA TYR A 406 -12.31 -28.16 -13.01
C TYR A 406 -11.39 -28.89 -13.99
N LEU A 407 -11.91 -30.00 -14.55
CA LEU A 407 -11.23 -30.76 -15.60
C LEU A 407 -11.81 -30.33 -16.97
N ARG A 408 -10.95 -30.07 -17.93
CA ARG A 408 -11.30 -29.79 -19.33
C ARG A 408 -10.45 -30.65 -20.24
N VAL A 409 -11.10 -31.44 -21.09
CA VAL A 409 -10.44 -32.37 -21.99
C VAL A 409 -10.74 -31.96 -23.44
N PRO A 410 -9.73 -31.63 -24.26
CA PRO A 410 -9.95 -31.30 -25.65
C PRO A 410 -10.49 -32.52 -26.42
N PRO A 411 -11.37 -32.33 -27.41
CA PRO A 411 -11.90 -33.44 -28.18
C PRO A 411 -10.81 -34.13 -29.01
N GLY A 412 -10.81 -35.45 -29.05
CA GLY A 412 -9.85 -36.26 -29.81
C GLY A 412 -10.09 -37.76 -29.64
N GLN A 413 -9.49 -38.58 -30.49
CA GLN A 413 -9.55 -40.03 -30.39
C GLN A 413 -8.48 -40.64 -29.48
N ILE A 414 -7.39 -39.90 -29.24
CA ILE A 414 -6.26 -40.33 -28.41
C ILE A 414 -6.33 -39.53 -27.11
N PRO A 415 -6.29 -40.19 -25.94
CA PRO A 415 -6.25 -39.49 -24.66
C PRO A 415 -5.11 -38.48 -24.59
N PRO A 416 -5.40 -37.18 -24.38
CA PRO A 416 -4.38 -36.14 -24.34
C PRO A 416 -3.55 -36.17 -23.07
N PRO A 417 -2.31 -35.64 -23.08
CA PRO A 417 -1.59 -35.29 -21.87
C PRO A 417 -2.39 -34.32 -21.03
N VAL A 418 -2.16 -34.30 -19.72
CA VAL A 418 -2.88 -33.42 -18.80
C VAL A 418 -1.95 -32.49 -18.01
N VAL A 419 -2.33 -31.23 -17.88
CA VAL A 419 -1.60 -30.23 -17.09
C VAL A 419 -2.39 -29.88 -15.83
N ILE A 420 -1.76 -30.11 -14.67
CA ILE A 420 -2.27 -29.66 -13.37
C ILE A 420 -1.96 -28.16 -13.24
N MET A 421 -3.00 -27.34 -13.12
CA MET A 421 -2.86 -25.88 -13.01
C MET A 421 -3.08 -25.42 -11.56
N ILE A 422 -2.07 -24.77 -10.98
CA ILE A 422 -2.02 -24.39 -9.57
C ILE A 422 -2.07 -22.87 -9.45
N PRO A 423 -3.10 -22.29 -8.78
CA PRO A 423 -3.21 -20.84 -8.60
C PRO A 423 -2.20 -20.29 -7.60
N GLY A 424 -2.03 -18.97 -7.59
CA GLY A 424 -1.22 -18.23 -6.61
C GLY A 424 -1.87 -18.12 -5.23
N LEU A 425 -1.24 -17.29 -4.37
CA LEU A 425 -1.72 -17.06 -3.00
C LEU A 425 -3.15 -16.52 -2.95
N ASP A 426 -3.51 -15.60 -3.82
CA ASP A 426 -4.77 -14.83 -3.84
C ASP A 426 -5.66 -15.17 -5.04
N SER A 427 -5.26 -16.15 -5.84
CA SER A 427 -5.98 -16.65 -7.01
C SER A 427 -6.85 -17.87 -6.67
N VAL A 428 -7.69 -18.25 -7.62
CA VAL A 428 -8.59 -19.41 -7.57
C VAL A 428 -8.59 -20.14 -8.91
N LYS A 429 -9.07 -21.38 -8.92
CA LYS A 429 -9.15 -22.21 -10.14
C LYS A 429 -10.00 -21.58 -11.25
N GLU A 430 -11.01 -20.80 -10.91
CA GLU A 430 -11.88 -20.09 -11.87
C GLU A 430 -11.10 -19.02 -12.65
N GLU A 431 -10.10 -18.39 -12.05
CA GLU A 431 -9.27 -17.37 -12.68
C GLU A 431 -8.31 -17.96 -13.72
N LEU A 432 -7.91 -19.22 -13.59
CA LEU A 432 -6.91 -19.84 -14.45
C LEU A 432 -7.42 -20.14 -15.87
N GLN A 433 -8.73 -19.98 -16.13
CA GLN A 433 -9.33 -20.36 -17.41
C GLN A 433 -8.76 -19.61 -18.62
N ALA A 434 -8.37 -18.33 -18.46
CA ALA A 434 -7.74 -17.58 -19.53
C ALA A 434 -6.39 -18.18 -19.96
N THR A 435 -5.63 -18.79 -19.04
CA THR A 435 -4.40 -19.52 -19.34
C THR A 435 -4.70 -20.94 -19.86
N ALA A 436 -5.75 -21.58 -19.34
CA ALA A 436 -6.17 -22.90 -19.79
C ALA A 436 -6.49 -22.95 -21.30
N GLU A 437 -7.07 -21.89 -21.89
CA GLU A 437 -7.35 -21.82 -23.33
C GLU A 437 -6.10 -22.00 -24.19
N TYR A 438 -4.94 -21.51 -23.74
CA TYR A 438 -3.66 -21.69 -24.47
C TYR A 438 -3.19 -23.14 -24.44
N LEU A 439 -3.38 -23.85 -23.34
CA LEU A 439 -3.04 -25.27 -23.21
C LEU A 439 -3.99 -26.15 -24.01
N LEU A 440 -5.29 -25.91 -23.89
CA LEU A 440 -6.34 -26.64 -24.61
C LEU A 440 -6.20 -26.52 -26.13
N SER A 441 -5.88 -25.32 -26.64
CA SER A 441 -5.67 -25.09 -28.08
C SER A 441 -4.45 -25.83 -28.63
N ARG A 442 -3.58 -26.37 -27.77
CA ARG A 442 -2.43 -27.21 -28.12
C ARG A 442 -2.65 -28.70 -27.84
N GLY A 443 -3.91 -29.09 -27.62
CA GLY A 443 -4.29 -30.48 -27.41
C GLY A 443 -3.95 -31.03 -26.04
N LEU A 444 -3.68 -30.18 -25.04
CA LEU A 444 -3.45 -30.58 -23.65
C LEU A 444 -4.76 -30.49 -22.85
N ALA A 445 -5.10 -31.55 -22.12
CA ALA A 445 -6.12 -31.47 -21.10
C ALA A 445 -5.62 -30.61 -19.90
N VAL A 446 -6.53 -30.00 -19.17
CA VAL A 446 -6.17 -29.19 -17.99
C VAL A 446 -7.04 -29.57 -16.80
N ILE A 447 -6.43 -29.62 -15.61
CA ILE A 447 -7.13 -29.72 -14.33
C ILE A 447 -6.69 -28.52 -13.46
N ALA A 448 -7.57 -27.53 -13.32
CA ALA A 448 -7.34 -26.39 -12.46
C ALA A 448 -7.89 -26.69 -11.04
N ILE A 449 -7.03 -26.60 -10.01
CA ILE A 449 -7.35 -27.06 -8.67
C ILE A 449 -7.12 -26.00 -7.60
N ASP A 450 -8.03 -25.91 -6.63
CA ASP A 450 -7.84 -25.19 -5.39
C ASP A 450 -7.24 -26.14 -4.34
N GLY A 451 -5.96 -25.96 -4.02
CA GLY A 451 -5.27 -26.71 -2.96
C GLY A 451 -5.45 -26.08 -1.57
N PRO A 452 -4.83 -26.67 -0.53
CA PRO A 452 -4.87 -26.15 0.84
C PRO A 452 -4.48 -24.67 0.92
N GLY A 453 -5.31 -23.85 1.56
CA GLY A 453 -5.15 -22.41 1.64
C GLY A 453 -5.52 -21.65 0.36
N GLN A 454 -6.12 -22.29 -0.64
CA GLN A 454 -6.53 -21.68 -1.90
C GLN A 454 -8.02 -21.92 -2.17
N GLY A 455 -8.69 -20.93 -2.77
CA GLY A 455 -10.05 -21.03 -3.26
C GLY A 455 -11.04 -21.70 -2.29
N GLU A 456 -11.79 -22.72 -2.74
CA GLU A 456 -12.78 -23.41 -1.90
C GLU A 456 -12.14 -24.07 -0.68
N ALA A 457 -10.87 -24.48 -0.76
CA ALA A 457 -10.18 -25.16 0.36
C ALA A 457 -9.64 -24.19 1.42
N GLU A 458 -9.52 -22.88 1.17
CA GLU A 458 -8.93 -21.92 2.11
C GLU A 458 -9.70 -21.79 3.44
N TYR A 459 -10.97 -22.15 3.46
CA TYR A 459 -11.84 -22.05 4.64
C TYR A 459 -11.67 -23.23 5.62
N GLU A 460 -11.20 -24.38 5.11
CA GLU A 460 -11.08 -25.63 5.88
C GLU A 460 -9.63 -26.10 6.03
N MET A 461 -8.77 -25.76 5.06
CA MET A 461 -7.38 -26.20 5.02
C MET A 461 -6.44 -24.98 4.95
N ARG A 462 -5.29 -25.11 5.62
CA ARG A 462 -4.27 -24.06 5.63
C ARG A 462 -3.21 -24.32 4.56
N ILE A 463 -2.45 -23.29 4.18
CA ILE A 463 -1.31 -23.39 3.27
C ILE A 463 -0.44 -24.60 3.65
N GLU A 464 -0.19 -25.47 2.68
CA GLU A 464 0.62 -26.69 2.81
C GLU A 464 1.97 -26.50 2.11
N PRO A 465 3.08 -26.40 2.84
CA PRO A 465 4.41 -26.28 2.22
C PRO A 465 4.79 -27.49 1.35
N ALA A 466 4.38 -28.71 1.74
CA ALA A 466 4.62 -29.96 1.03
C ALA A 466 3.54 -30.23 -0.04
N TYR A 467 3.37 -29.28 -0.98
CA TYR A 467 2.28 -29.31 -1.97
C TYR A 467 2.37 -30.49 -2.95
N GLU A 468 3.52 -31.16 -3.06
CA GLU A 468 3.64 -32.42 -3.80
C GLU A 468 2.60 -33.46 -3.37
N ARG A 469 2.15 -33.44 -2.12
CA ARG A 469 1.07 -34.31 -1.62
C ARG A 469 -0.25 -34.07 -2.35
N VAL A 470 -0.55 -32.80 -2.66
CA VAL A 470 -1.72 -32.42 -3.47
C VAL A 470 -1.56 -32.94 -4.89
N THR A 471 -0.38 -32.72 -5.49
CA THR A 471 -0.09 -33.21 -6.85
C THR A 471 -0.18 -34.72 -6.93
N THR A 472 0.30 -35.44 -5.93
CA THR A 472 0.16 -36.91 -5.80
C THR A 472 -1.32 -37.31 -5.79
N ALA A 473 -2.16 -36.64 -4.98
CA ALA A 473 -3.59 -36.94 -4.92
C ALA A 473 -4.31 -36.66 -6.26
N VAL A 474 -3.92 -35.57 -6.95
CA VAL A 474 -4.45 -35.29 -8.29
C VAL A 474 -4.00 -36.36 -9.30
N ALA A 475 -2.74 -36.77 -9.29
CA ALA A 475 -2.24 -37.83 -10.17
C ALA A 475 -2.89 -39.19 -9.89
N ASP A 476 -3.21 -39.50 -8.64
CA ASP A 476 -3.98 -40.70 -8.26
C ASP A 476 -5.42 -40.65 -8.78
N TYR A 477 -6.08 -39.48 -8.70
CA TYR A 477 -7.39 -39.25 -9.29
C TYR A 477 -7.38 -39.42 -10.82
N LEU A 478 -6.40 -38.80 -11.49
CA LEU A 478 -6.26 -38.86 -12.95
C LEU A 478 -5.98 -40.27 -13.47
N LYS A 479 -5.33 -41.14 -12.71
CA LYS A 479 -5.11 -42.56 -13.05
C LYS A 479 -6.40 -43.34 -13.25
N GLY A 480 -7.49 -42.92 -12.65
CA GLY A 480 -8.81 -43.53 -12.82
C GLY A 480 -9.62 -43.00 -13.99
N ARG A 481 -9.03 -42.18 -14.88
CA ARG A 481 -9.69 -41.56 -16.04
C ARG A 481 -9.24 -42.24 -17.34
N ASP A 482 -10.20 -42.53 -18.22
CA ASP A 482 -9.92 -43.14 -19.54
C ASP A 482 -9.80 -42.08 -20.66
N ASP A 483 -10.24 -40.85 -20.40
CA ASP A 483 -10.28 -39.77 -21.36
C ASP A 483 -9.05 -38.87 -21.37
N ILE A 484 -8.06 -39.16 -20.56
CA ILE A 484 -6.75 -38.48 -20.50
C ILE A 484 -5.60 -39.52 -20.42
N ASP A 485 -4.36 -39.10 -20.72
CA ASP A 485 -3.18 -39.95 -20.53
C ASP A 485 -2.48 -39.66 -19.18
N PRO A 486 -2.70 -40.48 -18.16
CA PRO A 486 -2.10 -40.27 -16.84
C PRO A 486 -0.58 -40.56 -16.81
N GLY A 487 0.01 -41.08 -17.87
CA GLY A 487 1.46 -41.24 -18.04
C GLY A 487 2.19 -39.95 -18.48
N ARG A 488 1.44 -38.94 -18.90
CA ARG A 488 1.95 -37.66 -19.42
C ARG A 488 1.37 -36.49 -18.64
N ILE A 489 1.76 -36.35 -17.37
CA ILE A 489 1.30 -35.28 -16.49
C ILE A 489 2.31 -34.12 -16.52
N GLY A 490 1.81 -32.91 -16.87
CA GLY A 490 2.50 -31.66 -16.68
C GLY A 490 1.99 -30.90 -15.46
N VAL A 491 2.79 -29.97 -14.95
CA VAL A 491 2.37 -29.05 -13.89
C VAL A 491 2.66 -27.61 -14.31
N PHE A 492 1.68 -26.74 -14.15
CA PHE A 492 1.81 -25.29 -14.32
C PHE A 492 1.40 -24.59 -13.03
N GLY A 493 2.23 -23.67 -12.55
CA GLY A 493 1.87 -22.86 -11.39
C GLY A 493 2.31 -21.42 -11.52
N VAL A 494 1.52 -20.49 -10.97
CA VAL A 494 1.78 -19.06 -10.99
C VAL A 494 1.96 -18.50 -9.58
N SER A 495 2.95 -17.62 -9.35
CA SER A 495 3.21 -16.99 -8.05
C SER A 495 3.48 -18.07 -6.97
N LEU A 496 2.75 -18.12 -5.86
CA LEU A 496 2.85 -19.22 -4.91
C LEU A 496 2.66 -20.59 -5.57
N GLY A 497 1.79 -20.67 -6.59
CA GLY A 497 1.65 -21.87 -7.44
C GLY A 497 2.92 -22.24 -8.19
N GLY A 498 3.76 -21.26 -8.55
CA GLY A 498 5.06 -21.50 -9.18
C GLY A 498 6.04 -22.21 -8.22
N TYR A 499 6.04 -21.85 -6.94
CA TYR A 499 6.71 -22.62 -5.89
C TYR A 499 6.17 -24.05 -5.83
N TYR A 500 4.85 -24.21 -5.83
CA TYR A 500 4.20 -25.51 -5.77
C TYR A 500 4.49 -26.39 -6.99
N ALA A 501 4.57 -25.80 -8.18
CA ALA A 501 4.93 -26.51 -9.41
C ALA A 501 6.38 -27.05 -9.35
N ALA A 502 7.34 -26.23 -8.94
CA ALA A 502 8.73 -26.65 -8.78
C ALA A 502 8.86 -27.74 -7.70
N ARG A 503 8.15 -27.59 -6.56
CA ARG A 503 8.16 -28.61 -5.52
C ARG A 503 7.52 -29.92 -5.98
N SER A 504 6.41 -29.87 -6.73
CA SER A 504 5.79 -31.04 -7.33
C SER A 504 6.73 -31.76 -8.30
N ALA A 505 7.47 -31.02 -9.13
CA ALA A 505 8.49 -31.57 -10.03
C ALA A 505 9.63 -32.28 -9.28
N ALA A 506 9.95 -31.84 -8.06
CA ALA A 506 11.02 -32.43 -7.24
C ALA A 506 10.64 -33.74 -6.55
N TYR A 507 9.36 -33.92 -6.20
CA TYR A 507 8.95 -35.01 -5.32
C TYR A 507 7.86 -35.94 -5.89
N GLU A 508 7.15 -35.53 -6.96
CA GLU A 508 6.16 -36.41 -7.61
C GLU A 508 6.72 -36.97 -8.94
N PRO A 509 7.16 -38.24 -8.97
CA PRO A 509 7.87 -38.81 -10.10
C PRO A 509 7.03 -38.97 -11.38
N ARG A 510 5.70 -38.86 -11.28
CA ARG A 510 4.80 -38.91 -12.45
C ARG A 510 4.75 -37.58 -13.22
N VAL A 511 5.27 -36.50 -12.63
CA VAL A 511 5.40 -35.21 -13.33
C VAL A 511 6.47 -35.32 -14.41
N ARG A 512 6.06 -35.11 -15.66
CA ARG A 512 6.95 -35.22 -16.84
C ARG A 512 7.51 -33.88 -17.30
N ALA A 513 6.86 -32.77 -16.98
CA ALA A 513 7.34 -31.42 -17.26
C ALA A 513 6.68 -30.43 -16.30
N ALA A 514 7.37 -29.36 -15.94
CA ALA A 514 6.83 -28.34 -15.06
C ALA A 514 7.13 -26.92 -15.53
N VAL A 515 6.19 -25.99 -15.30
CA VAL A 515 6.35 -24.56 -15.50
C VAL A 515 6.16 -23.83 -14.17
N ALA A 516 7.18 -23.10 -13.74
CA ALA A 516 7.17 -22.24 -12.58
C ALA A 516 7.15 -20.77 -13.02
N LEU A 517 5.94 -20.15 -13.03
CA LEU A 517 5.75 -18.76 -13.42
C LEU A 517 5.77 -17.86 -12.17
N ALA A 518 6.72 -16.93 -12.10
CA ALA A 518 6.86 -15.93 -11.04
C ALA A 518 6.81 -16.52 -9.62
N GLY A 519 7.36 -17.74 -9.45
CA GLY A 519 7.35 -18.45 -8.16
C GLY A 519 8.49 -18.01 -7.24
N PRO A 520 8.24 -17.86 -5.91
CA PRO A 520 9.33 -17.62 -4.98
C PRO A 520 10.18 -18.88 -4.80
N PHE A 521 11.49 -18.72 -4.76
CA PHE A 521 12.42 -19.79 -4.35
C PHE A 521 12.30 -20.07 -2.84
N ARG A 522 12.11 -18.99 -2.08
CA ARG A 522 11.83 -19.02 -0.64
C ARG A 522 10.97 -17.81 -0.28
N PHE A 523 9.81 -18.03 0.32
CA PHE A 523 8.76 -17.03 0.43
C PHE A 523 9.06 -15.92 1.47
N ASP A 524 9.82 -16.20 2.52
CA ASP A 524 10.11 -15.26 3.61
C ASP A 524 11.24 -14.26 3.32
N LEU A 525 12.03 -14.44 2.24
CA LEU A 525 13.20 -13.59 1.98
C LEU A 525 12.83 -12.11 1.77
N ASP A 526 11.72 -11.85 1.12
CA ASP A 526 11.25 -10.49 0.83
C ASP A 526 10.05 -10.09 1.72
N TRP A 527 9.85 -10.77 2.85
CA TRP A 527 8.67 -10.56 3.71
C TRP A 527 8.40 -9.11 4.05
N ASP A 528 9.44 -8.34 4.40
CA ASP A 528 9.31 -6.95 4.86
C ASP A 528 8.96 -5.98 3.71
N THR A 529 9.29 -6.33 2.47
CA THR A 529 8.99 -5.54 1.26
C THR A 529 7.68 -5.91 0.58
N LEU A 530 7.07 -7.06 0.96
CA LEU A 530 5.75 -7.44 0.45
C LEU A 530 4.68 -6.39 0.80
N PRO A 531 3.73 -6.12 -0.11
CA PRO A 531 2.56 -5.30 0.22
C PRO A 531 1.83 -5.80 1.46
N ALA A 532 1.30 -4.87 2.26
CA ALA A 532 0.59 -5.22 3.50
C ALA A 532 -0.56 -6.21 3.25
N GLN A 533 -1.33 -6.02 2.17
CA GLN A 533 -2.43 -6.91 1.79
C GLN A 533 -1.95 -8.34 1.50
N THR A 534 -0.80 -8.50 0.85
CA THR A 534 -0.21 -9.82 0.58
C THR A 534 0.19 -10.51 1.87
N ARG A 535 0.83 -9.80 2.80
CA ARG A 535 1.19 -10.34 4.12
C ARG A 535 -0.04 -10.74 4.93
N THR A 536 -1.07 -9.89 4.97
CA THR A 536 -2.33 -10.18 5.67
C THR A 536 -3.05 -11.37 5.04
N THR A 537 -3.09 -11.47 3.71
CA THR A 537 -3.66 -12.62 3.00
C THR A 537 -2.91 -13.91 3.36
N PHE A 538 -1.57 -13.88 3.37
CA PHE A 538 -0.77 -15.03 3.76
C PHE A 538 -1.01 -15.41 5.22
N GLN A 539 -1.03 -14.45 6.15
CA GLN A 539 -1.34 -14.69 7.55
C GLN A 539 -2.68 -15.41 7.72
N HIS A 540 -3.71 -14.90 7.05
CA HIS A 540 -5.06 -15.47 7.11
C HIS A 540 -5.09 -16.91 6.56
N ARG A 541 -4.53 -17.15 5.39
CA ARG A 541 -4.54 -18.46 4.70
C ARG A 541 -3.59 -19.48 5.31
N SER A 542 -2.52 -19.05 5.94
CA SER A 542 -1.65 -19.94 6.72
C SER A 542 -2.23 -20.27 8.11
N GLY A 543 -3.24 -19.51 8.58
CA GLY A 543 -3.82 -19.63 9.91
C GLY A 543 -2.89 -19.17 11.02
N ALA A 544 -1.94 -18.26 10.71
CA ALA A 544 -1.05 -17.67 11.71
C ALA A 544 -1.80 -16.67 12.58
N ALA A 545 -1.58 -16.74 13.90
CA ALA A 545 -2.24 -15.88 14.87
C ALA A 545 -1.63 -14.45 14.92
N SER A 546 -0.42 -14.28 14.38
CA SER A 546 0.28 -13.00 14.37
C SER A 546 1.12 -12.82 13.10
N PRO A 547 1.52 -11.57 12.75
CA PRO A 547 2.45 -11.31 11.64
C PRO A 547 3.81 -12.00 11.82
N ALA A 548 4.30 -12.15 13.05
CA ALA A 548 5.55 -12.86 13.35
C ALA A 548 5.43 -14.35 13.03
N GLU A 549 4.36 -15.00 13.49
CA GLU A 549 4.07 -16.40 13.18
C GLU A 549 3.85 -16.61 11.67
N ALA A 550 3.21 -15.65 10.99
CA ALA A 550 3.04 -15.71 9.54
C ALA A 550 4.39 -15.75 8.82
N ARG A 551 5.36 -14.93 9.24
CA ARG A 551 6.73 -14.96 8.71
C ARG A 551 7.44 -16.29 8.97
N GLU A 552 7.30 -16.87 10.16
CA GLU A 552 7.86 -18.18 10.47
C GLU A 552 7.27 -19.27 9.57
N ARG A 553 5.94 -19.26 9.37
CA ARG A 553 5.29 -20.20 8.45
C ARG A 553 5.69 -19.98 6.99
N ALA A 554 5.96 -18.73 6.59
CA ALA A 554 6.46 -18.39 5.26
C ALA A 554 7.85 -18.99 5.00
N ALA A 555 8.71 -19.10 6.03
CA ALA A 555 10.03 -19.70 5.91
C ALA A 555 10.00 -21.20 5.58
N ALA A 556 8.90 -21.90 5.88
CA ALA A 556 8.71 -23.29 5.49
C ALA A 556 8.45 -23.49 3.97
N LEU A 557 8.10 -22.40 3.26
CA LEU A 557 7.91 -22.41 1.81
C LEU A 557 9.27 -22.15 1.14
N THR A 558 10.10 -23.21 1.03
CA THR A 558 11.45 -23.15 0.47
C THR A 558 11.71 -24.27 -0.52
N LEU A 559 12.49 -23.97 -1.56
CA LEU A 559 13.00 -24.93 -2.55
C LEU A 559 14.47 -25.34 -2.30
N GLU A 560 15.07 -24.92 -1.18
CA GLU A 560 16.50 -25.18 -0.90
C GLU A 560 16.87 -26.67 -1.00
N ASP A 561 16.02 -27.57 -0.50
CA ASP A 561 16.22 -29.01 -0.59
C ASP A 561 15.53 -29.67 -1.80
N ALA A 562 14.69 -28.92 -2.52
CA ALA A 562 13.85 -29.42 -3.61
C ALA A 562 14.48 -29.18 -4.99
N ALA A 563 15.08 -28.01 -5.24
CA ALA A 563 15.53 -27.60 -6.56
C ALA A 563 16.49 -28.64 -7.21
N ALA A 564 17.50 -29.10 -6.48
CA ALA A 564 18.47 -30.09 -6.97
C ALA A 564 17.87 -31.50 -7.21
N ARG A 565 16.64 -31.78 -6.75
CA ARG A 565 15.94 -33.05 -6.94
C ARG A 565 15.07 -33.07 -8.19
N ILE A 566 14.88 -31.93 -8.86
CA ILE A 566 14.06 -31.85 -10.07
C ILE A 566 14.79 -32.58 -11.19
N THR A 567 14.20 -33.67 -11.69
CA THR A 567 14.76 -34.50 -12.77
C THR A 567 13.98 -34.37 -14.09
N CYS A 568 12.74 -33.91 -14.04
CA CYS A 568 11.97 -33.62 -15.25
C CYS A 568 12.31 -32.23 -15.81
N PRO A 569 12.09 -31.98 -17.11
CA PRO A 569 12.20 -30.64 -17.69
C PRO A 569 11.44 -29.59 -16.87
N LEU A 570 12.13 -28.51 -16.53
CA LEU A 570 11.57 -27.36 -15.80
C LEU A 570 11.76 -26.08 -16.61
N LEU A 571 10.67 -25.36 -16.88
CA LEU A 571 10.71 -24.02 -17.40
C LEU A 571 10.41 -23.04 -16.27
N VAL A 572 11.35 -22.15 -15.98
CA VAL A 572 11.20 -21.02 -15.08
C VAL A 572 10.90 -19.79 -15.90
N VAL A 573 9.79 -19.10 -15.62
CA VAL A 573 9.37 -17.90 -16.35
C VAL A 573 9.17 -16.76 -15.37
N HIS A 574 9.78 -15.59 -15.64
CA HIS A 574 9.74 -14.50 -14.66
C HIS A 574 9.80 -13.12 -15.32
N GLY A 575 9.22 -12.13 -14.64
CA GLY A 575 9.25 -10.72 -15.03
C GLY A 575 10.39 -9.96 -14.36
N GLY A 576 11.19 -9.24 -15.14
CA GLY A 576 12.31 -8.43 -14.63
C GLY A 576 11.86 -7.24 -13.75
N ARG A 577 10.60 -6.79 -13.90
CA ARG A 577 9.98 -5.73 -13.08
C ARG A 577 9.05 -6.27 -11.99
N ASP A 578 9.12 -7.54 -11.69
CA ASP A 578 8.34 -8.14 -10.61
C ASP A 578 8.77 -7.60 -9.25
N ARG A 579 7.84 -6.95 -8.54
CA ARG A 579 8.06 -6.36 -7.21
C ARG A 579 7.50 -7.21 -6.06
N LEU A 580 6.70 -8.23 -6.39
CA LEU A 580 6.18 -9.16 -5.39
C LEU A 580 7.15 -10.32 -5.15
N VAL A 581 7.69 -10.86 -6.23
CA VAL A 581 8.70 -11.91 -6.20
C VAL A 581 9.87 -11.40 -7.05
N PRO A 582 10.95 -10.89 -6.44
CA PRO A 582 12.08 -10.35 -7.18
C PRO A 582 12.76 -11.38 -8.12
N PRO A 583 13.32 -10.95 -9.27
CA PRO A 583 13.87 -11.85 -10.31
C PRO A 583 14.92 -12.85 -9.83
N TYR A 584 15.67 -12.52 -8.77
CA TYR A 584 16.71 -13.41 -8.23
C TYR A 584 16.17 -14.77 -7.75
N HIS A 585 14.87 -14.88 -7.42
CA HIS A 585 14.22 -16.15 -7.08
C HIS A 585 14.21 -17.10 -8.28
N ALA A 586 13.87 -16.61 -9.46
CA ALA A 586 13.87 -17.38 -10.68
C ALA A 586 15.29 -17.74 -11.14
N GLU A 587 16.22 -16.78 -11.05
CA GLU A 587 17.63 -17.01 -11.35
C GLU A 587 18.24 -18.08 -10.43
N ARG A 588 17.88 -18.06 -9.14
CA ARG A 588 18.31 -19.05 -8.18
C ARG A 588 17.73 -20.45 -8.50
N LEU A 589 16.43 -20.52 -8.78
CA LEU A 589 15.78 -21.79 -9.15
C LEU A 589 16.40 -22.37 -10.42
N ALA A 590 16.57 -21.56 -11.46
CA ALA A 590 17.17 -22.01 -12.72
C ALA A 590 18.62 -22.47 -12.56
N ARG A 591 19.38 -21.86 -11.65
CA ARG A 591 20.76 -22.27 -11.36
C ARG A 591 20.85 -23.57 -10.54
N GLU A 592 19.93 -23.78 -9.58
CA GLU A 592 19.98 -24.89 -8.64
C GLU A 592 19.24 -26.14 -9.14
N ALA A 593 18.28 -26.00 -10.08
CA ALA A 593 17.57 -27.11 -10.69
C ALA A 593 18.31 -27.63 -11.95
N PRO A 594 18.70 -28.91 -12.00
CA PRO A 594 19.45 -29.44 -13.13
C PRO A 594 18.66 -29.35 -14.44
N GLY A 595 19.25 -28.74 -15.47
CA GLY A 595 18.64 -28.63 -16.80
C GLY A 595 17.44 -27.72 -16.90
N ALA A 596 17.19 -26.86 -15.91
CA ALA A 596 16.12 -25.89 -15.98
C ALA A 596 16.37 -24.83 -17.07
N GLU A 597 15.33 -24.47 -17.80
CA GLU A 597 15.30 -23.38 -18.77
C GLU A 597 14.75 -22.13 -18.10
N LEU A 598 15.34 -20.95 -18.39
CA LEU A 598 14.89 -19.66 -17.84
C LEU A 598 14.44 -18.72 -18.96
N ILE A 599 13.21 -18.23 -18.87
CA ILE A 599 12.72 -17.10 -19.66
C ILE A 599 12.57 -15.91 -18.70
N MET A 600 13.42 -14.88 -18.89
CA MET A 600 13.35 -13.62 -18.15
C MET A 600 12.87 -12.51 -19.08
N ASP A 601 11.63 -12.04 -18.88
CA ASP A 601 11.11 -10.89 -19.60
C ASP A 601 11.46 -9.61 -18.81
N LEU A 602 12.43 -8.85 -19.30
CA LEU A 602 12.99 -7.69 -18.58
C LEU A 602 11.96 -6.61 -18.26
N ASP A 603 10.92 -6.47 -19.06
CA ASP A 603 9.82 -5.50 -18.87
C ASP A 603 8.56 -6.14 -18.25
N GLY A 604 8.60 -7.44 -18.00
CA GLY A 604 7.50 -8.23 -17.44
C GLY A 604 7.21 -7.87 -15.99
N SER A 605 5.93 -7.76 -15.67
CA SER A 605 5.42 -7.60 -14.30
C SER A 605 5.19 -8.97 -13.63
N HIS A 606 4.68 -8.98 -12.38
CA HIS A 606 4.36 -10.23 -11.67
C HIS A 606 3.39 -11.11 -12.48
N GLY A 607 3.78 -12.37 -12.68
CA GLY A 607 3.02 -13.31 -13.51
C GLY A 607 2.93 -12.95 -15.00
N LEU A 608 3.75 -11.99 -15.47
CA LEU A 608 3.79 -11.50 -16.85
C LEU A 608 2.42 -11.09 -17.42
N THR A 609 1.56 -10.57 -16.57
CA THR A 609 0.18 -10.22 -16.98
C THR A 609 0.11 -9.03 -17.94
N ASN A 610 1.14 -8.19 -17.98
CA ASN A 610 1.31 -7.13 -18.98
C ASN A 610 1.77 -7.65 -20.36
N HIS A 611 2.36 -8.86 -20.42
CA HIS A 611 2.77 -9.58 -21.64
C HIS A 611 2.11 -10.97 -21.74
N ALA A 612 0.84 -11.04 -21.32
CA ALA A 612 0.11 -12.28 -21.12
C ALA A 612 0.00 -13.14 -22.39
N PHE A 613 -0.12 -12.55 -23.58
CA PHE A 613 -0.20 -13.30 -24.83
C PHE A 613 1.10 -14.06 -25.10
N GLU A 614 2.23 -13.37 -25.07
CA GLU A 614 3.55 -13.94 -25.39
C GLU A 614 3.95 -15.01 -24.37
N SER A 615 3.81 -14.71 -23.09
CA SER A 615 4.19 -15.61 -22.02
C SER A 615 3.34 -16.88 -21.98
N ARG A 616 2.01 -16.75 -22.10
CA ARG A 616 1.11 -17.90 -22.10
C ARG A 616 1.29 -18.79 -23.32
N ALA A 617 1.48 -18.19 -24.50
CA ALA A 617 1.78 -18.94 -25.72
C ALA A 617 3.08 -19.73 -25.58
N ALA A 618 4.17 -19.07 -25.16
CA ALA A 618 5.47 -19.71 -25.01
C ALA A 618 5.45 -20.88 -24.01
N MET A 619 4.80 -20.69 -22.84
CA MET A 619 4.68 -21.74 -21.83
C MET A 619 3.83 -22.93 -22.32
N ALA A 620 2.75 -22.65 -23.03
CA ALA A 620 1.87 -23.70 -23.56
C ALA A 620 2.51 -24.48 -24.70
N ASP A 621 3.27 -23.80 -25.61
CA ASP A 621 4.06 -24.44 -26.66
C ASP A 621 5.16 -25.34 -26.06
N TRP A 622 5.85 -24.82 -25.03
CA TRP A 622 6.90 -25.58 -24.35
C TRP A 622 6.36 -26.84 -23.67
N LEU A 623 5.22 -26.73 -22.92
CA LEU A 623 4.58 -27.90 -22.29
C LEU A 623 4.10 -28.91 -23.34
N ALA A 624 3.46 -28.45 -24.41
CA ALA A 624 3.00 -29.34 -25.48
C ALA A 624 4.17 -30.14 -26.11
N ALA A 625 5.28 -29.47 -26.38
CA ALA A 625 6.48 -30.12 -26.91
C ALA A 625 7.09 -31.16 -25.95
N ARG A 626 7.10 -30.89 -24.64
CA ARG A 626 7.65 -31.79 -23.62
C ARG A 626 6.72 -32.96 -23.26
N LEU A 627 5.43 -32.79 -23.44
CA LEU A 627 4.41 -33.80 -23.17
C LEU A 627 3.94 -34.55 -24.44
N ALA A 628 4.50 -34.23 -25.63
CA ALA A 628 4.22 -35.01 -26.86
C ALA A 628 4.63 -36.46 -26.68
N ALA A 629 3.88 -37.39 -27.32
CA ALA A 629 4.23 -38.81 -27.28
C ALA A 629 5.60 -39.05 -27.93
N ASP A 630 6.44 -39.83 -27.24
CA ASP A 630 7.72 -40.36 -27.62
C ASP A 630 8.57 -39.59 -28.66
N GLN A 631 9.50 -38.77 -28.17
CA GLN A 631 10.79 -38.79 -28.78
C GLN A 631 11.42 -40.13 -28.34
N ALA A 632 11.39 -41.10 -29.22
CA ALA A 632 12.04 -42.38 -29.01
C ALA A 632 13.45 -42.17 -28.44
N ASP A 633 13.75 -42.87 -27.33
CA ASP A 633 15.07 -42.93 -26.73
C ASP A 633 16.14 -43.13 -27.83
N PRO A 634 17.10 -42.19 -28.07
CA PRO A 634 18.14 -42.36 -29.09
C PRO A 634 19.11 -43.50 -28.74
N GLY A 635 18.91 -44.23 -27.64
CA GLY A 635 19.79 -45.26 -27.09
C GLY A 635 19.44 -46.72 -27.41
N SER A 636 18.37 -47.00 -28.19
CA SER A 636 18.01 -48.39 -28.58
C SER A 636 18.24 -48.65 -30.08
N ARG A 637 19.47 -48.47 -30.55
CA ARG A 637 19.97 -49.14 -31.77
C ARG A 637 21.37 -49.66 -31.52
#